data_b909829f8c066456069d354b0777718a
#
_entry.id   b909829f8c066456069d354b0777718a
#
_cell.length_a   1.000
_cell.length_b   1.000
_cell.length_c   1.000
_cell.angle_alpha   90.00
_cell.angle_beta   90.00
_cell.angle_gamma   90.00
#
_symmetry.space_group_name_H-M   'P 1'
#
loop_
_entity.id
_entity.type
_entity.pdbx_description
1 polymer ?
#
loop_
_entity_poly.entity_id
_entity_poly.type
_entity_poly.pdbx_seq_one_letter_code
_entity_poly.pdbx_strand_id
1 'polypeptide(L)'
;MPDVQSKSRLSKPVLWSSVAFGVAATLVLTVVGLGVFDRPAREETGAAQRVLADVADAQVAARRANGGYSAYSLSGTDHELEDFGQLRTDGVSDVRSIVCGNGWVAAAVVDDIAYLRSSREDDVSKDASALARPDCVSATAVEAMLADFGLPQAGTVPEESRFTRPAGASQYRPGYHITPEKNWMNDPQRPFFLNGLWHYYYLYNADYPEGNGTSWYHLTSTDLQHWDDQGVAIEKFQNGLGDIETGSAVIDHENTAGFGAGAVVAVMTQQIDGVQRQSLFYSTDDGFTFMEYAGNPVLDNSGARDFRDPKIIRDTAHEQWVMTLAEGEKIGIYTSQNLKDWTFASAFTTAGLGTLECPDLFQLDLDGDPARRTWLLVAGANGAEEGRTTGTAYWSGTWDGTTFTPADGQHQWLDAGSDFYAAVTWDDPRLTDGQRMGSRRAMAWMNNWSYARKLPTGDWNGQNTIIREIRLTLVDGMPTLVSTPDKSVDALSGPTVTGGSGTLRQAGGVDLPEPRSGAYRLDLTLRRDSGDDGSEARIRLGGDGESVTVGYNFDDENAFVSRGSASDPAGENILGTEYTDVRTAFSPPVNGVVTLSIFVDYSSVEVFVNDGHQTLSSLAFLPDGTDTISAVTTGGTLTLMSSRYSALATTR
;
A
#
# COMPACT_ATOMS: atom_id res chain seq x y z
N MET A 1 36.64 53.53 -0.09
CA MET A 1 36.76 54.83 -0.75
C MET A 1 37.19 54.62 -2.20
N PRO A 2 36.74 55.34 -3.19
CA PRO A 2 35.42 55.97 -3.35
C PRO A 2 34.70 55.42 -4.62
N ASP A 3 33.38 55.46 -4.70
CA ASP A 3 32.54 56.47 -5.39
C ASP A 3 32.65 56.46 -6.91
N VAL A 4 31.59 56.50 -7.71
CA VAL A 4 30.56 57.50 -7.94
C VAL A 4 29.50 56.93 -8.92
N GLN A 5 28.23 56.94 -8.62
CA GLN A 5 27.10 57.66 -9.22
C GLN A 5 27.07 57.84 -10.74
N SER A 6 25.96 57.74 -11.45
CA SER A 6 24.69 58.48 -11.34
C SER A 6 23.70 58.03 -12.44
N LYS A 7 22.43 57.91 -12.16
CA LYS A 7 21.25 58.72 -12.61
C LYS A 7 21.08 58.90 -14.15
N SER A 8 19.89 58.64 -14.69
CA SER A 8 18.63 59.41 -14.67
C SER A 8 17.63 58.77 -15.64
N ARG A 9 16.41 58.53 -15.26
CA ARG A 9 15.19 59.33 -15.27
C ARG A 9 14.50 59.55 -16.65
N LEU A 10 13.19 59.24 -16.60
CA LEU A 10 12.02 59.91 -17.18
C LEU A 10 11.58 59.40 -18.54
N SER A 11 10.33 59.22 -18.88
CA SER A 11 9.03 59.61 -18.37
C SER A 11 7.90 58.96 -19.15
N LYS A 12 6.76 58.78 -18.51
CA LYS A 12 5.43 58.58 -19.14
C LYS A 12 4.99 59.89 -19.84
N PRO A 13 3.87 60.01 -20.56
CA PRO A 13 2.54 59.45 -20.31
C PRO A 13 1.60 59.19 -21.54
N VAL A 14 0.53 58.46 -21.34
CA VAL A 14 -0.90 58.82 -21.34
C VAL A 14 -1.63 59.07 -22.66
N LEU A 15 -2.70 58.44 -22.98
CA LEU A 15 -4.12 58.73 -22.98
C LEU A 15 -4.94 58.12 -24.14
N TRP A 16 -6.00 57.40 -23.72
CA TRP A 16 -7.40 57.35 -24.19
C TRP A 16 -7.77 57.25 -25.68
N SER A 17 -8.63 56.32 -26.03
CA SER A 17 -10.09 56.50 -25.93
C SER A 17 -10.86 55.31 -26.55
N SER A 18 -11.97 55.05 -25.91
CA SER A 18 -13.10 54.23 -26.24
C SER A 18 -13.62 54.37 -27.69
N VAL A 19 -14.28 53.30 -28.20
CA VAL A 19 -15.66 53.31 -28.70
C VAL A 19 -16.10 51.86 -28.98
N ALA A 20 -17.28 51.54 -28.52
CA ALA A 20 -18.04 50.32 -28.78
C ALA A 20 -18.78 50.34 -30.12
N PHE A 21 -19.12 49.18 -30.64
CA PHE A 21 -20.30 48.70 -31.38
C PHE A 21 -19.90 47.42 -32.13
N GLY A 22 -20.40 46.36 -31.92
CA GLY A 22 -21.63 45.64 -32.06
C GLY A 22 -21.78 45.02 -33.45
N VAL A 23 -22.06 43.77 -33.47
CA VAL A 23 -22.93 43.00 -34.38
C VAL A 23 -22.34 41.62 -34.74
N ALA A 24 -23.19 40.68 -34.56
CA ALA A 24 -23.03 39.24 -34.74
C ALA A 24 -22.59 38.80 -36.14
N ALA A 25 -21.78 37.75 -36.17
CA ALA A 25 -21.71 36.87 -37.35
C ALA A 25 -21.33 35.46 -36.93
N THR A 26 -22.12 34.60 -37.30
CA THR A 26 -22.29 33.17 -37.31
C THR A 26 -20.98 32.36 -37.26
N LEU A 27 -20.95 31.48 -36.29
CA LEU A 27 -19.98 30.41 -36.08
C LEU A 27 -20.09 29.33 -37.16
N VAL A 28 -18.98 28.95 -37.75
CA VAL A 28 -18.78 27.61 -38.29
C VAL A 28 -17.88 26.84 -37.29
N LEU A 29 -18.46 25.92 -36.59
CA LEU A 29 -17.75 25.00 -35.73
C LEU A 29 -17.04 23.94 -36.57
N THR A 30 -15.72 23.97 -36.52
CA THR A 30 -14.88 22.81 -36.85
C THR A 30 -14.65 22.09 -35.52
N VAL A 31 -15.36 21.00 -35.30
CA VAL A 31 -15.13 20.09 -34.18
C VAL A 31 -13.85 19.32 -34.50
N VAL A 32 -12.76 19.71 -33.89
CA VAL A 32 -11.60 18.84 -33.71
C VAL A 32 -11.89 17.99 -32.48
N GLY A 33 -11.83 16.67 -32.67
CA GLY A 33 -12.15 15.70 -31.63
C GLY A 33 -11.33 15.95 -30.36
N LEU A 34 -12.04 16.26 -29.32
CA LEU A 34 -11.53 16.16 -27.96
C LEU A 34 -11.72 14.70 -27.55
N GLY A 35 -10.64 14.12 -27.10
CA GLY A 35 -10.63 12.77 -26.54
C GLY A 35 -11.70 12.62 -25.46
N VAL A 36 -12.29 11.48 -25.47
CA VAL A 36 -13.18 11.00 -24.42
C VAL A 36 -12.37 11.06 -23.13
N PHE A 37 -12.69 12.01 -22.26
CA PHE A 37 -12.31 11.90 -20.88
C PHE A 37 -13.06 10.69 -20.33
N ASP A 38 -12.33 9.65 -19.95
CA ASP A 38 -12.86 8.56 -19.16
C ASP A 38 -13.55 9.15 -17.94
N ARG A 39 -14.84 8.88 -17.82
CA ARG A 39 -15.57 9.17 -16.59
C ARG A 39 -15.03 8.22 -15.53
N PRO A 40 -14.80 8.69 -14.31
CA PRO A 40 -14.25 7.84 -13.26
C PRO A 40 -15.21 6.66 -12.96
N ALA A 41 -14.64 5.48 -12.77
CA ALA A 41 -15.31 4.21 -12.44
C ALA A 41 -16.37 4.31 -11.31
N ARG A 42 -16.36 5.37 -10.56
CA ARG A 42 -17.27 5.71 -9.47
C ARG A 42 -18.74 5.94 -9.88
N GLU A 43 -19.01 6.57 -11.04
CA GLU A 43 -20.40 6.72 -11.53
C GLU A 43 -20.98 5.36 -11.96
N GLU A 44 -20.13 4.48 -12.45
CA GLU A 44 -20.48 3.16 -12.96
C GLU A 44 -20.86 2.21 -11.81
N THR A 45 -19.99 2.10 -10.81
CA THR A 45 -20.25 1.28 -9.59
C THR A 45 -21.47 1.81 -8.85
N GLY A 46 -21.63 3.13 -8.76
CA GLY A 46 -22.77 3.76 -8.13
C GLY A 46 -24.11 3.46 -8.81
N ALA A 47 -24.15 3.33 -10.15
CA ALA A 47 -25.35 2.95 -10.88
C ALA A 47 -25.75 1.49 -10.57
N ALA A 48 -24.78 0.56 -10.61
CA ALA A 48 -25.01 -0.84 -10.27
C ALA A 48 -25.47 -1.02 -8.81
N GLN A 49 -24.80 -0.36 -7.87
CA GLN A 49 -25.17 -0.41 -6.46
C GLN A 49 -26.59 0.10 -6.20
N ARG A 50 -26.98 1.22 -6.84
CA ARG A 50 -28.34 1.77 -6.70
C ARG A 50 -29.41 0.81 -7.20
N VAL A 51 -29.25 0.30 -8.43
CA VAL A 51 -30.27 -0.59 -9.01
C VAL A 51 -30.33 -1.93 -8.27
N LEU A 52 -29.20 -2.49 -7.82
CA LEU A 52 -29.19 -3.73 -7.05
C LEU A 52 -29.74 -3.54 -5.62
N ALA A 53 -29.64 -2.34 -5.04
CA ALA A 53 -30.32 -2.00 -3.80
C ALA A 53 -31.84 -1.92 -4.03
N ASP A 54 -32.29 -1.27 -5.11
CA ASP A 54 -33.72 -1.21 -5.48
C ASP A 54 -34.30 -2.61 -5.73
N VAL A 55 -33.53 -3.49 -6.40
CA VAL A 55 -33.90 -4.91 -6.58
C VAL A 55 -34.08 -5.61 -5.24
N ALA A 56 -33.15 -5.41 -4.31
CA ALA A 56 -33.23 -6.01 -2.98
C ALA A 56 -34.51 -5.55 -2.22
N ASP A 57 -34.81 -4.26 -2.23
CA ASP A 57 -35.97 -3.69 -1.58
C ASP A 57 -37.27 -4.20 -2.22
N ALA A 58 -37.33 -4.25 -3.56
CA ALA A 58 -38.47 -4.79 -4.31
C ALA A 58 -38.68 -6.29 -4.04
N GLN A 59 -37.60 -7.07 -3.94
CA GLN A 59 -37.68 -8.50 -3.58
C GLN A 59 -38.23 -8.71 -2.17
N VAL A 60 -37.84 -7.86 -1.21
CA VAL A 60 -38.42 -7.89 0.15
C VAL A 60 -39.93 -7.57 0.13
N ALA A 61 -40.34 -6.59 -0.68
CA ALA A 61 -41.74 -6.21 -0.85
C ALA A 61 -42.56 -7.33 -1.54
N ALA A 62 -42.03 -7.93 -2.62
CA ALA A 62 -42.64 -9.06 -3.32
C ALA A 62 -42.89 -10.26 -2.38
N ARG A 63 -41.86 -10.61 -1.57
CA ARG A 63 -41.98 -11.69 -0.60
C ARG A 63 -43.02 -11.41 0.46
N ARG A 64 -43.17 -10.17 0.91
CA ARG A 64 -44.20 -9.79 1.90
C ARG A 64 -45.62 -9.86 1.30
N ALA A 65 -45.76 -9.48 0.03
CA ALA A 65 -47.07 -9.47 -0.65
C ALA A 65 -47.51 -10.85 -1.11
N ASN A 66 -46.61 -11.63 -1.72
CA ASN A 66 -46.92 -12.86 -2.45
C ASN A 66 -46.39 -14.12 -1.80
N GLY A 67 -45.60 -14.00 -0.71
CA GLY A 67 -44.97 -15.12 -0.06
C GLY A 67 -43.71 -15.68 -0.75
N GLY A 68 -43.34 -15.11 -1.91
CA GLY A 68 -42.17 -15.51 -2.73
C GLY A 68 -41.44 -14.34 -3.34
N TYR A 69 -40.29 -14.61 -3.93
CA TYR A 69 -39.49 -13.63 -4.70
C TYR A 69 -39.95 -13.64 -6.17
N SER A 70 -39.75 -12.53 -6.89
CA SER A 70 -40.13 -12.38 -8.31
C SER A 70 -38.89 -12.27 -9.20
N ALA A 71 -38.88 -13.01 -10.32
CA ALA A 71 -37.83 -12.89 -11.33
C ALA A 71 -37.90 -11.52 -12.01
N TYR A 72 -36.77 -11.04 -12.50
CA TYR A 72 -36.64 -9.77 -13.21
C TYR A 72 -35.65 -9.84 -14.36
N SER A 73 -36.00 -9.19 -15.47
CA SER A 73 -35.10 -8.99 -16.60
C SER A 73 -35.43 -7.67 -17.31
N LEU A 74 -34.52 -6.70 -17.27
CA LEU A 74 -34.71 -5.38 -17.91
C LEU A 74 -34.85 -5.48 -19.43
N SER A 75 -34.05 -6.34 -20.06
CA SER A 75 -34.09 -6.58 -21.51
C SER A 75 -35.00 -7.72 -21.94
N GLY A 76 -35.57 -8.47 -21.00
CA GLY A 76 -36.39 -9.65 -21.22
C GLY A 76 -37.90 -9.40 -21.08
N THR A 77 -38.64 -10.44 -20.70
CA THR A 77 -40.09 -10.41 -20.52
C THR A 77 -40.57 -10.39 -19.08
N ASP A 78 -39.64 -10.55 -18.12
CA ASP A 78 -39.97 -10.71 -16.70
C ASP A 78 -39.86 -9.35 -15.99
N HIS A 79 -41.02 -8.63 -15.91
CA HIS A 79 -41.09 -7.31 -15.28
C HIS A 79 -41.91 -7.30 -13.97
N GLU A 80 -42.29 -8.46 -13.45
CA GLU A 80 -43.16 -8.58 -12.27
C GLU A 80 -42.56 -7.89 -11.00
N LEU A 81 -41.24 -7.71 -10.93
CA LEU A 81 -40.62 -7.08 -9.79
C LEU A 81 -40.91 -5.57 -9.71
N GLU A 82 -41.22 -4.92 -10.83
CA GLU A 82 -41.56 -3.49 -10.90
C GLU A 82 -42.88 -3.16 -10.18
N ASP A 83 -43.78 -4.14 -10.03
CA ASP A 83 -45.01 -3.99 -9.26
C ASP A 83 -44.77 -3.79 -7.76
N PHE A 84 -43.56 -4.10 -7.28
CA PHE A 84 -43.15 -4.06 -5.87
C PHE A 84 -42.15 -2.96 -5.51
N GLY A 85 -41.62 -2.23 -6.50
CA GLY A 85 -40.70 -1.14 -6.27
C GLY A 85 -40.20 -0.48 -7.55
N GLN A 86 -39.81 0.77 -7.48
CA GLN A 86 -39.23 1.47 -8.63
C GLN A 86 -37.73 1.12 -8.71
N LEU A 87 -37.31 0.58 -9.86
CA LEU A 87 -35.93 0.27 -10.16
C LEU A 87 -35.28 1.43 -10.93
N ARG A 88 -34.22 1.99 -10.38
CA ARG A 88 -33.46 3.09 -11.02
C ARG A 88 -32.43 2.52 -11.98
N THR A 89 -32.80 2.40 -13.25
CA THR A 89 -31.98 1.79 -14.28
C THR A 89 -31.11 2.79 -15.07
N ASP A 90 -31.08 4.05 -14.67
CA ASP A 90 -30.25 5.07 -15.33
C ASP A 90 -28.75 4.71 -15.20
N GLY A 91 -28.07 4.60 -16.34
CA GLY A 91 -26.65 4.23 -16.41
C GLY A 91 -26.38 2.72 -16.31
N VAL A 92 -27.41 1.89 -16.41
CA VAL A 92 -27.31 0.42 -16.41
C VAL A 92 -27.77 -0.12 -17.75
N SER A 93 -26.99 -0.99 -18.39
CA SER A 93 -27.31 -1.55 -19.71
C SER A 93 -28.27 -2.75 -19.65
N ASP A 94 -28.20 -3.56 -18.60
CA ASP A 94 -29.13 -4.64 -18.31
C ASP A 94 -29.16 -4.97 -16.81
N VAL A 95 -30.29 -5.51 -16.33
CA VAL A 95 -30.46 -6.02 -14.96
C VAL A 95 -31.27 -7.31 -15.03
N ARG A 96 -30.83 -8.35 -14.36
CA ARG A 96 -31.52 -9.63 -14.24
C ARG A 96 -31.46 -10.19 -12.83
N SER A 97 -32.49 -10.93 -12.46
CA SER A 97 -32.50 -11.72 -11.24
C SER A 97 -33.02 -13.14 -11.47
N ILE A 98 -32.41 -14.08 -10.79
CA ILE A 98 -32.88 -15.44 -10.61
C ILE A 98 -33.38 -15.64 -9.20
N VAL A 99 -34.50 -16.31 -9.05
CA VAL A 99 -35.17 -16.48 -7.78
C VAL A 99 -35.42 -17.97 -7.48
N CYS A 100 -35.48 -18.30 -6.21
CA CYS A 100 -35.87 -19.62 -5.73
C CYS A 100 -36.66 -19.48 -4.43
N GLY A 101 -37.19 -20.57 -3.90
CA GLY A 101 -38.14 -20.55 -2.77
C GLY A 101 -37.71 -19.77 -1.53
N ASN A 102 -36.38 -19.65 -1.27
CA ASN A 102 -35.86 -18.98 -0.08
C ASN A 102 -34.75 -17.94 -0.36
N GLY A 103 -34.56 -17.53 -1.62
CA GLY A 103 -33.56 -16.52 -1.95
C GLY A 103 -33.55 -16.07 -3.42
N TRP A 104 -32.70 -15.14 -3.73
CA TRP A 104 -32.46 -14.59 -5.05
C TRP A 104 -31.01 -14.21 -5.26
N VAL A 105 -30.59 -14.13 -6.52
CA VAL A 105 -29.34 -13.50 -6.98
C VAL A 105 -29.72 -12.56 -8.11
N ALA A 106 -29.20 -11.34 -8.10
CA ALA A 106 -29.37 -10.37 -9.16
C ALA A 106 -28.03 -9.90 -9.70
N ALA A 107 -28.00 -9.54 -10.98
CA ALA A 107 -26.86 -8.93 -11.64
C ALA A 107 -27.30 -7.68 -12.38
N ALA A 108 -26.47 -6.62 -12.36
CA ALA A 108 -26.62 -5.40 -13.13
C ALA A 108 -25.37 -5.18 -13.98
N VAL A 109 -25.54 -4.78 -15.23
CA VAL A 109 -24.45 -4.52 -16.18
C VAL A 109 -24.27 -3.03 -16.38
N VAL A 110 -23.07 -2.54 -16.14
CA VAL A 110 -22.65 -1.15 -16.39
C VAL A 110 -21.33 -1.21 -17.14
N ASP A 111 -21.25 -0.57 -18.29
CA ASP A 111 -20.07 -0.52 -19.16
C ASP A 111 -19.38 -1.88 -19.38
N ASP A 112 -20.19 -2.88 -19.74
CA ASP A 112 -19.79 -4.27 -19.99
C ASP A 112 -19.23 -5.03 -18.77
N ILE A 113 -19.44 -4.50 -17.57
CA ILE A 113 -19.08 -5.17 -16.30
C ILE A 113 -20.34 -5.61 -15.58
N ALA A 114 -20.42 -6.88 -15.18
CA ALA A 114 -21.50 -7.40 -14.36
C ALA A 114 -21.19 -7.22 -12.87
N TYR A 115 -22.14 -6.67 -12.15
CA TYR A 115 -22.16 -6.50 -10.71
C TYR A 115 -23.25 -7.39 -10.12
N LEU A 116 -22.93 -8.14 -9.07
CA LEU A 116 -23.84 -9.14 -8.51
C LEU A 116 -24.18 -8.80 -7.05
N ARG A 117 -25.40 -9.15 -6.65
CA ARG A 117 -25.87 -9.12 -5.27
C ARG A 117 -26.79 -10.31 -5.00
N SER A 118 -26.85 -10.78 -3.77
CA SER A 118 -27.71 -11.89 -3.38
C SER A 118 -28.56 -11.57 -2.15
N SER A 119 -29.55 -12.41 -1.88
CA SER A 119 -30.34 -12.36 -0.64
C SER A 119 -29.59 -12.79 0.61
N ARG A 120 -28.36 -13.23 0.47
CA ARG A 120 -27.47 -13.67 1.58
C ARG A 120 -26.43 -12.63 1.95
N GLU A 121 -26.25 -11.62 1.10
CA GLU A 121 -25.17 -10.65 1.20
C GLU A 121 -25.65 -9.28 0.73
N ASP A 122 -25.40 -8.26 1.53
CA ASP A 122 -25.78 -6.87 1.18
C ASP A 122 -24.77 -6.21 0.25
N ASP A 123 -23.56 -6.75 0.19
CA ASP A 123 -22.50 -6.22 -0.66
C ASP A 123 -22.65 -6.64 -2.12
N VAL A 124 -22.15 -5.76 -3.01
CA VAL A 124 -22.13 -5.97 -4.45
C VAL A 124 -20.79 -6.55 -4.85
N SER A 125 -20.78 -7.69 -5.53
CA SER A 125 -19.58 -8.38 -6.00
C SER A 125 -19.47 -8.33 -7.52
N LYS A 126 -18.24 -8.24 -8.05
CA LYS A 126 -17.94 -8.49 -9.48
C LYS A 126 -17.59 -9.96 -9.74
N ASP A 127 -17.36 -10.73 -8.69
CA ASP A 127 -16.94 -12.12 -8.75
C ASP A 127 -18.11 -13.06 -8.39
N ALA A 128 -18.59 -13.78 -9.39
CA ALA A 128 -19.67 -14.77 -9.22
C ALA A 128 -19.26 -15.96 -8.32
N SER A 129 -17.96 -16.27 -8.25
CA SER A 129 -17.44 -17.38 -7.43
C SER A 129 -17.38 -17.03 -5.95
N ALA A 130 -17.14 -15.76 -5.64
CA ALA A 130 -17.07 -15.23 -4.27
C ALA A 130 -18.45 -14.88 -3.70
N LEU A 131 -19.49 -14.78 -4.52
CA LEU A 131 -20.83 -14.39 -4.10
C LEU A 131 -21.45 -15.40 -3.13
N ALA A 132 -21.85 -14.97 -1.94
CA ALA A 132 -22.63 -15.77 -1.00
C ALA A 132 -24.05 -16.03 -1.55
N ARG A 133 -24.29 -17.23 -2.07
CA ARG A 133 -25.54 -17.58 -2.76
C ARG A 133 -26.51 -18.31 -1.83
N PRO A 134 -27.86 -18.15 -2.05
CA PRO A 134 -28.83 -19.06 -1.45
C PRO A 134 -28.60 -20.50 -1.91
N ASP A 135 -28.80 -21.47 -1.04
CA ASP A 135 -28.57 -22.89 -1.34
C ASP A 135 -29.36 -23.43 -2.54
N CYS A 136 -30.48 -22.77 -2.88
CA CYS A 136 -31.34 -23.12 -4.00
C CYS A 136 -30.92 -22.46 -5.35
N VAL A 137 -29.91 -21.56 -5.35
CA VAL A 137 -29.34 -20.98 -6.58
C VAL A 137 -27.99 -21.62 -6.85
N SER A 138 -27.87 -22.43 -7.91
CA SER A 138 -26.62 -23.08 -8.27
C SER A 138 -25.62 -22.10 -8.90
N ALA A 139 -24.32 -22.42 -8.84
CA ALA A 139 -23.28 -21.69 -9.55
C ALA A 139 -23.57 -21.62 -11.06
N THR A 140 -23.95 -22.75 -11.63
CA THR A 140 -24.28 -22.87 -13.06
C THR A 140 -25.47 -21.97 -13.47
N ALA A 141 -26.44 -21.75 -12.58
CA ALA A 141 -27.55 -20.84 -12.86
C ALA A 141 -27.07 -19.38 -12.91
N VAL A 142 -26.16 -18.98 -12.02
CA VAL A 142 -25.55 -17.64 -12.06
C VAL A 142 -24.68 -17.47 -13.31
N GLU A 143 -23.87 -18.46 -13.64
CA GLU A 143 -23.05 -18.47 -14.86
C GLU A 143 -23.91 -18.36 -16.13
N ALA A 144 -25.03 -19.08 -16.19
CA ALA A 144 -25.98 -19.00 -17.30
C ALA A 144 -26.59 -17.60 -17.40
N MET A 145 -27.01 -17.00 -16.28
CA MET A 145 -27.54 -15.63 -16.24
C MET A 145 -26.49 -14.62 -16.75
N LEU A 146 -25.22 -14.77 -16.35
CA LEU A 146 -24.14 -13.91 -16.81
C LEU A 146 -23.82 -14.09 -18.30
N ALA A 147 -23.87 -15.34 -18.80
CA ALA A 147 -23.68 -15.65 -20.21
C ALA A 147 -24.76 -15.00 -21.10
N ASP A 148 -25.99 -14.93 -20.60
CA ASP A 148 -27.13 -14.34 -21.32
C ASP A 148 -27.00 -12.81 -21.50
N PHE A 149 -26.14 -12.12 -20.79
CA PHE A 149 -25.85 -10.69 -21.01
C PHE A 149 -25.07 -10.45 -22.32
N GLY A 150 -24.53 -11.50 -22.95
CA GLY A 150 -23.67 -11.36 -24.12
C GLY A 150 -22.38 -10.60 -23.84
N LEU A 151 -22.07 -10.41 -22.55
CA LEU A 151 -20.79 -9.84 -22.14
C LEU A 151 -19.68 -10.71 -22.71
N PRO A 152 -18.57 -10.14 -23.18
CA PRO A 152 -17.37 -10.92 -23.33
C PRO A 152 -17.22 -11.64 -21.99
N GLN A 153 -17.34 -12.97 -22.01
CA GLN A 153 -16.97 -13.78 -20.84
C GLN A 153 -15.67 -13.17 -20.38
N ALA A 154 -15.62 -12.65 -19.15
CA ALA A 154 -14.34 -12.30 -18.56
C ALA A 154 -13.50 -13.53 -18.82
N GLY A 155 -12.79 -13.46 -19.94
CA GLY A 155 -12.15 -14.64 -20.48
C GLY A 155 -11.31 -15.08 -19.32
N THR A 156 -11.45 -16.30 -18.88
CA THR A 156 -10.47 -16.90 -17.99
C THR A 156 -9.17 -16.60 -18.67
N VAL A 157 -8.51 -15.55 -18.19
CA VAL A 157 -7.18 -15.18 -18.69
C VAL A 157 -6.43 -16.51 -18.60
N PRO A 158 -5.94 -17.08 -19.72
CA PRO A 158 -5.32 -18.37 -19.66
C PRO A 158 -4.39 -18.37 -18.49
N GLU A 159 -4.37 -19.40 -17.65
CA GLU A 159 -3.62 -19.43 -16.39
C GLU A 159 -2.16 -18.98 -16.62
N GLU A 160 -1.61 -19.24 -17.81
CA GLU A 160 -0.32 -18.74 -18.26
C GLU A 160 -0.27 -17.21 -18.47
N SER A 161 -1.36 -16.54 -18.88
CA SER A 161 -1.30 -15.11 -19.22
C SER A 161 -1.35 -14.21 -17.99
N ARG A 162 -1.97 -14.62 -16.87
CA ARG A 162 -1.98 -13.82 -15.64
C ARG A 162 -0.62 -13.77 -14.93
N PHE A 163 0.30 -14.68 -15.25
CA PHE A 163 1.68 -14.67 -14.78
C PHE A 163 2.65 -14.04 -15.79
N THR A 164 2.14 -13.61 -16.93
CA THR A 164 2.94 -13.01 -17.99
C THR A 164 2.85 -11.50 -17.89
N ARG A 165 4.00 -10.84 -17.91
CA ARG A 165 4.08 -9.38 -17.90
C ARG A 165 3.36 -8.80 -19.12
N PRO A 166 2.51 -7.76 -18.97
CA PRO A 166 1.84 -7.12 -20.09
C PRO A 166 2.82 -6.60 -21.16
N ALA A 167 2.48 -6.79 -22.42
CA ALA A 167 3.29 -6.27 -23.52
C ALA A 167 3.36 -4.75 -23.44
N GLY A 168 4.58 -4.20 -23.46
CA GLY A 168 4.83 -2.75 -23.39
C GLY A 168 5.01 -2.20 -21.96
N ALA A 169 4.97 -3.04 -20.93
CA ALA A 169 5.40 -2.61 -19.60
C ALA A 169 6.87 -2.16 -19.63
N SER A 170 7.19 -1.08 -18.93
CA SER A 170 8.59 -0.63 -18.82
C SER A 170 9.44 -1.70 -18.11
N GLN A 171 10.71 -1.78 -18.45
CA GLN A 171 11.60 -2.89 -18.06
C GLN A 171 11.57 -3.21 -16.56
N TYR A 172 11.47 -2.22 -15.69
CA TYR A 172 11.54 -2.38 -14.23
C TYR A 172 10.22 -2.14 -13.52
N ARG A 173 9.11 -1.96 -14.25
CA ARG A 173 7.82 -1.78 -13.58
C ARG A 173 7.45 -3.05 -12.81
N PRO A 174 7.12 -2.93 -11.53
CA PRO A 174 6.70 -4.06 -10.71
C PRO A 174 5.51 -4.80 -11.30
N GLY A 175 5.46 -6.10 -11.07
CA GLY A 175 4.32 -6.94 -11.45
C GLY A 175 3.21 -6.94 -10.40
N TYR A 176 3.58 -6.84 -9.12
CA TYR A 176 2.61 -6.93 -8.02
C TYR A 176 2.80 -5.91 -6.88
N HIS A 177 3.89 -5.14 -6.89
CA HIS A 177 4.04 -4.04 -5.93
C HIS A 177 3.25 -2.81 -6.37
N ILE A 178 2.72 -2.05 -5.41
CA ILE A 178 2.07 -0.79 -5.69
C ILE A 178 3.10 0.23 -6.16
N THR A 179 2.83 0.85 -7.30
CA THR A 179 3.65 1.92 -7.89
C THR A 179 2.73 2.92 -8.59
N PRO A 180 3.09 4.20 -8.75
CA PRO A 180 2.26 5.15 -9.46
C PRO A 180 2.22 4.78 -10.95
N GLU A 181 1.13 5.11 -11.63
CA GLU A 181 1.08 4.93 -13.09
C GLU A 181 2.20 5.71 -13.77
N LYS A 182 2.41 6.96 -13.33
CA LYS A 182 3.46 7.86 -13.80
C LYS A 182 3.98 8.72 -12.66
N ASN A 183 5.11 9.37 -12.90
CA ASN A 183 5.69 10.38 -12.03
C ASN A 183 6.18 9.78 -10.69
N TRP A 184 6.02 10.46 -9.59
CA TRP A 184 6.66 10.14 -8.31
C TRP A 184 5.65 9.74 -7.24
N MET A 185 5.97 8.65 -6.50
CA MET A 185 5.36 8.36 -5.21
C MET A 185 6.41 8.21 -4.12
N ASN A 186 6.06 8.60 -2.89
CA ASN A 186 6.80 8.25 -1.70
C ASN A 186 5.85 7.75 -0.60
N ASP A 187 5.83 8.35 0.57
CA ASP A 187 5.25 7.85 1.80
C ASP A 187 3.83 7.28 1.65
N PRO A 188 3.62 6.02 2.01
CA PRO A 188 2.29 5.45 2.16
C PRO A 188 1.55 6.12 3.32
N GLN A 189 0.25 6.37 3.15
CA GLN A 189 -0.61 6.77 4.24
C GLN A 189 -1.35 5.56 4.78
N ARG A 190 -1.59 5.51 6.08
CA ARG A 190 -2.22 4.36 6.74
C ARG A 190 -3.55 3.97 6.06
N PRO A 191 -3.66 2.76 5.47
CA PRO A 191 -4.93 2.28 4.94
C PRO A 191 -6.00 2.14 6.02
N PHE A 192 -7.26 2.37 5.65
CA PHE A 192 -8.42 2.06 6.48
C PHE A 192 -9.49 1.33 5.68
N PHE A 193 -10.32 0.55 6.36
CA PHE A 193 -11.44 -0.16 5.74
C PHE A 193 -12.75 0.54 6.06
N LEU A 194 -13.51 0.87 5.03
CA LEU A 194 -14.81 1.52 5.15
C LEU A 194 -15.74 1.05 4.03
N ASN A 195 -16.96 0.68 4.38
CA ASN A 195 -18.03 0.29 3.44
C ASN A 195 -17.61 -0.72 2.35
N GLY A 196 -16.87 -1.78 2.75
CA GLY A 196 -16.45 -2.87 1.87
C GLY A 196 -15.14 -2.65 1.14
N LEU A 197 -14.53 -1.48 1.26
CA LEU A 197 -13.29 -1.13 0.57
C LEU A 197 -12.17 -0.77 1.55
N TRP A 198 -10.97 -1.18 1.21
CA TRP A 198 -9.74 -0.58 1.72
C TRP A 198 -9.48 0.72 0.97
N HIS A 199 -9.26 1.80 1.69
CA HIS A 199 -8.83 3.08 1.16
C HIS A 199 -7.36 3.27 1.50
N TYR A 200 -6.56 3.56 0.49
CA TYR A 200 -5.13 3.78 0.61
C TYR A 200 -4.73 5.06 -0.10
N TYR A 201 -3.91 5.87 0.53
CA TYR A 201 -3.35 7.08 -0.08
C TYR A 201 -1.84 7.04 -0.02
N TYR A 202 -1.20 7.74 -0.95
CA TYR A 202 0.24 7.94 -0.95
C TYR A 202 0.59 9.36 -1.40
N LEU A 203 1.79 9.81 -1.06
CA LEU A 203 2.30 11.08 -1.54
C LEU A 203 2.64 10.97 -3.02
N TYR A 204 2.04 11.84 -3.83
CA TYR A 204 2.16 11.82 -5.29
C TYR A 204 2.60 13.18 -5.82
N ASN A 205 3.70 13.24 -6.58
CA ASN A 205 4.12 14.44 -7.26
C ASN A 205 3.91 14.29 -8.78
N ALA A 206 2.84 14.89 -9.29
CA ALA A 206 2.48 14.86 -10.70
C ALA A 206 3.46 15.66 -11.60
N ASP A 207 4.26 16.55 -11.01
CA ASP A 207 5.19 17.41 -11.76
C ASP A 207 6.61 16.83 -11.83
N TYR A 208 6.84 15.66 -11.23
CA TYR A 208 8.15 15.01 -11.26
C TYR A 208 8.57 14.70 -12.71
N PRO A 209 9.85 14.95 -13.11
CA PRO A 209 10.97 15.39 -12.25
C PRO A 209 11.08 16.90 -12.03
N GLU A 210 10.26 17.72 -12.67
CA GLU A 210 10.44 19.17 -12.76
C GLU A 210 9.85 19.93 -11.57
N GLY A 211 8.75 19.46 -11.04
CA GLY A 211 8.03 20.14 -9.99
C GLY A 211 8.50 19.78 -8.58
N ASN A 212 7.84 20.39 -7.59
CA ASN A 212 8.03 20.13 -6.19
C ASN A 212 6.68 20.05 -5.46
N GLY A 213 6.69 19.39 -4.30
CA GLY A 213 5.52 19.19 -3.48
C GLY A 213 4.65 18.02 -3.93
N THR A 214 3.88 17.50 -3.02
CA THR A 214 3.04 16.33 -3.19
C THR A 214 1.56 16.62 -2.94
N SER A 215 0.70 15.77 -3.51
CA SER A 215 -0.72 15.64 -3.24
C SER A 215 -0.97 14.27 -2.61
N TRP A 216 -2.14 14.01 -2.04
CA TRP A 216 -2.55 12.65 -1.69
C TRP A 216 -3.26 12.01 -2.87
N TYR A 217 -2.69 10.92 -3.40
CA TYR A 217 -3.28 10.09 -4.45
C TYR A 217 -4.00 8.90 -3.82
N HIS A 218 -5.16 8.54 -4.32
CA HIS A 218 -6.08 7.59 -3.72
C HIS A 218 -6.19 6.31 -4.54
N LEU A 219 -6.06 5.18 -3.88
CA LEU A 219 -6.37 3.85 -4.39
C LEU A 219 -7.41 3.17 -3.50
N THR A 220 -8.22 2.29 -4.08
CA THR A 220 -9.15 1.43 -3.33
C THR A 220 -8.94 -0.03 -3.67
N SER A 221 -9.25 -0.93 -2.72
CA SER A 221 -9.13 -2.37 -2.92
C SER A 221 -10.12 -3.15 -2.06
N THR A 222 -10.58 -4.29 -2.56
CA THR A 222 -11.36 -5.26 -1.78
C THR A 222 -10.50 -6.31 -1.09
N ASP A 223 -9.28 -6.56 -1.61
CA ASP A 223 -8.44 -7.70 -1.23
C ASP A 223 -7.00 -7.32 -0.83
N LEU A 224 -6.63 -6.03 -0.87
CA LEU A 224 -5.30 -5.50 -0.60
C LEU A 224 -4.23 -5.87 -1.65
N GLN A 225 -4.59 -6.52 -2.75
CA GLN A 225 -3.66 -6.89 -3.81
C GLN A 225 -3.99 -6.23 -5.14
N HIS A 226 -5.28 -6.16 -5.47
CA HIS A 226 -5.76 -5.47 -6.65
C HIS A 226 -6.28 -4.09 -6.26
N TRP A 227 -5.71 -3.06 -6.84
CA TRP A 227 -5.99 -1.68 -6.49
C TRP A 227 -6.58 -0.91 -7.66
N ASP A 228 -7.71 -0.26 -7.40
CA ASP A 228 -8.40 0.62 -8.36
C ASP A 228 -7.94 2.07 -8.13
N ASP A 229 -7.55 2.74 -9.22
CA ASP A 229 -7.15 4.14 -9.21
C ASP A 229 -8.36 5.06 -9.01
N GLN A 230 -8.28 5.96 -8.04
CA GLN A 230 -9.30 6.97 -7.75
C GLN A 230 -8.83 8.40 -8.06
N GLY A 231 -7.55 8.57 -8.41
CA GLY A 231 -6.95 9.87 -8.69
C GLY A 231 -6.52 10.65 -7.43
N VAL A 232 -6.28 11.93 -7.58
CA VAL A 232 -5.87 12.83 -6.48
C VAL A 232 -7.08 13.13 -5.58
N ALA A 233 -6.99 12.77 -4.29
CA ALA A 233 -8.03 13.04 -3.29
C ALA A 233 -7.86 14.39 -2.60
N ILE A 234 -6.61 14.81 -2.34
CA ILE A 234 -6.29 16.12 -1.74
C ILE A 234 -5.16 16.75 -2.56
N GLU A 235 -5.51 17.82 -3.28
CA GLU A 235 -4.59 18.52 -4.19
C GLU A 235 -3.72 19.51 -3.42
N LYS A 236 -2.44 19.61 -3.79
CA LYS A 236 -1.47 20.55 -3.25
C LYS A 236 -1.78 22.01 -3.63
N PHE A 237 -1.29 22.96 -2.85
CA PHE A 237 -1.31 24.42 -3.11
C PHE A 237 -2.71 25.04 -3.27
N GLN A 238 -3.78 24.44 -2.71
CA GLN A 238 -5.14 24.96 -2.88
C GLN A 238 -5.50 26.07 -1.88
N ASN A 239 -4.87 26.13 -0.71
CA ASN A 239 -5.28 27.00 0.41
C ASN A 239 -4.20 27.97 0.90
N GLY A 240 -3.08 28.09 0.20
CA GLY A 240 -1.97 28.97 0.59
C GLY A 240 -1.10 28.45 1.74
N LEU A 241 -1.36 27.23 2.25
CA LEU A 241 -0.54 26.57 3.27
C LEU A 241 0.53 25.63 2.64
N GLY A 242 0.49 25.47 1.33
CA GLY A 242 1.51 24.78 0.56
C GLY A 242 1.08 23.44 0.00
N ASP A 243 2.06 22.53 -0.12
CA ASP A 243 1.84 21.16 -0.57
C ASP A 243 1.25 20.28 0.53
N ILE A 244 0.89 19.07 0.16
CA ILE A 244 0.31 18.07 1.06
C ILE A 244 1.37 17.01 1.31
N GLU A 245 1.86 16.94 2.53
CA GLU A 245 2.85 15.95 2.96
C GLU A 245 2.20 14.80 3.74
N THR A 246 3.02 13.99 4.40
CA THR A 246 2.58 12.82 5.16
C THR A 246 1.63 13.19 6.31
N GLY A 247 0.71 12.27 6.57
CA GLY A 247 -0.29 12.40 7.63
C GLY A 247 -1.00 11.08 7.93
N SER A 248 -2.20 11.16 8.44
CA SER A 248 -3.04 9.99 8.67
C SER A 248 -4.52 10.33 8.62
N ALA A 249 -5.33 9.38 8.16
CA ALA A 249 -6.78 9.45 8.17
C ALA A 249 -7.36 8.54 9.27
N VAL A 250 -8.43 8.99 9.91
CA VAL A 250 -9.21 8.25 10.91
C VAL A 250 -10.70 8.38 10.61
N ILE A 251 -11.49 7.38 11.01
CA ILE A 251 -12.93 7.44 10.94
C ILE A 251 -13.45 7.96 12.29
N ASP A 252 -14.13 9.11 12.29
CA ASP A 252 -14.72 9.71 13.48
C ASP A 252 -16.13 9.16 13.73
N HIS A 253 -16.21 7.95 14.27
CA HIS A 253 -17.49 7.28 14.55
C HIS A 253 -18.38 8.05 15.53
N GLU A 254 -17.77 8.76 16.48
CA GLU A 254 -18.46 9.47 17.56
C GLU A 254 -18.82 10.92 17.18
N ASN A 255 -18.44 11.39 15.98
CA ASN A 255 -18.62 12.77 15.53
C ASN A 255 -17.96 13.79 16.48
N THR A 256 -16.81 13.49 17.00
CA THR A 256 -16.06 14.36 17.91
C THR A 256 -15.60 15.64 17.23
N ALA A 257 -15.28 15.56 15.94
CA ALA A 257 -14.91 16.71 15.11
C ALA A 257 -16.12 17.51 14.58
N GLY A 258 -17.34 16.97 14.69
CA GLY A 258 -18.55 17.68 14.29
C GLY A 258 -18.76 17.78 12.78
N PHE A 259 -18.17 16.86 11.97
CA PHE A 259 -18.36 16.78 10.51
C PHE A 259 -19.39 15.74 10.09
N GLY A 260 -19.96 15.02 11.05
CA GLY A 260 -20.88 13.89 10.87
C GLY A 260 -20.29 12.60 11.43
N ALA A 261 -21.15 11.74 12.00
CA ALA A 261 -20.72 10.44 12.50
C ALA A 261 -20.26 9.58 11.31
N GLY A 262 -19.06 8.98 11.43
CA GLY A 262 -18.44 8.21 10.38
C GLY A 262 -17.68 9.03 9.34
N ALA A 263 -17.58 10.36 9.49
CA ALA A 263 -16.73 11.18 8.63
C ALA A 263 -15.28 10.70 8.70
N VAL A 264 -14.59 10.65 7.56
CA VAL A 264 -13.15 10.42 7.50
C VAL A 264 -12.45 11.75 7.75
N VAL A 265 -11.66 11.82 8.81
CA VAL A 265 -10.87 13.00 9.17
C VAL A 265 -9.40 12.71 8.91
N ALA A 266 -8.79 13.49 8.05
CA ALA A 266 -7.38 13.41 7.72
C ALA A 266 -6.62 14.61 8.29
N VAL A 267 -5.54 14.35 9.03
CA VAL A 267 -4.61 15.39 9.45
C VAL A 267 -3.26 15.09 8.84
N MET A 268 -2.70 16.10 8.19
CA MET A 268 -1.44 15.99 7.46
C MET A 268 -0.62 17.25 7.60
N THR A 269 0.64 17.12 7.28
CA THR A 269 1.53 18.26 7.17
C THR A 269 1.27 19.02 5.88
N GLN A 270 1.19 20.34 5.97
CA GLN A 270 1.34 21.25 4.83
C GLN A 270 2.61 22.08 5.00
N GLN A 271 3.31 22.33 3.90
CA GLN A 271 4.55 23.08 3.92
C GLN A 271 4.57 24.16 2.85
N ILE A 272 4.89 25.39 3.26
CA ILE A 272 5.21 26.49 2.37
C ILE A 272 6.39 27.29 2.94
N ASP A 273 7.31 27.72 2.09
CA ASP A 273 8.49 28.50 2.46
C ASP A 273 9.33 27.84 3.61
N GLY A 274 9.35 26.51 3.65
CA GLY A 274 10.07 25.72 4.65
C GLY A 274 9.40 25.69 6.02
N VAL A 275 8.17 26.16 6.16
CA VAL A 275 7.40 26.10 7.41
C VAL A 275 6.34 25.02 7.32
N GLN A 276 6.48 24.00 8.16
CA GLN A 276 5.58 22.86 8.27
C GLN A 276 4.51 23.11 9.33
N ARG A 277 3.24 22.81 9.03
CA ARG A 277 2.08 22.97 9.90
C ARG A 277 1.14 21.78 9.74
N GLN A 278 0.33 21.48 10.74
CA GLN A 278 -0.64 20.41 10.64
C GLN A 278 -2.00 20.96 10.25
N SER A 279 -2.55 20.45 9.16
CA SER A 279 -3.85 20.84 8.61
C SER A 279 -4.83 19.68 8.62
N LEU A 280 -6.11 19.98 8.80
CA LEU A 280 -7.20 19.03 8.83
C LEU A 280 -8.03 19.14 7.55
N PHE A 281 -8.30 18.00 6.95
CA PHE A 281 -9.28 17.81 5.88
C PHE A 281 -10.28 16.74 6.31
N TYR A 282 -11.51 16.82 5.80
CA TYR A 282 -12.53 15.83 6.14
C TYR A 282 -13.34 15.41 4.92
N SER A 283 -13.82 14.19 4.96
CA SER A 283 -14.67 13.59 3.92
C SER A 283 -15.97 13.10 4.53
N THR A 284 -17.08 13.32 3.82
CA THR A 284 -18.41 12.79 4.13
C THR A 284 -18.91 11.81 3.07
N ASP A 285 -18.02 11.41 2.17
CA ASP A 285 -18.27 10.45 1.09
C ASP A 285 -17.24 9.29 1.13
N ASP A 286 -17.01 8.76 2.34
CA ASP A 286 -16.18 7.59 2.61
C ASP A 286 -14.67 7.75 2.28
N GLY A 287 -14.19 8.99 2.14
CA GLY A 287 -12.77 9.25 1.84
C GLY A 287 -12.46 9.45 0.35
N PHE A 288 -13.46 9.54 -0.50
CA PHE A 288 -13.22 9.79 -1.93
C PHE A 288 -12.89 11.24 -2.22
N THR A 289 -13.58 12.19 -1.60
CA THR A 289 -13.26 13.61 -1.71
C THR A 289 -13.12 14.25 -0.34
N PHE A 290 -12.20 15.19 -0.22
CA PHE A 290 -11.93 15.88 1.03
C PHE A 290 -12.23 17.37 0.93
N MET A 291 -12.81 17.89 1.98
CA MET A 291 -13.03 19.32 2.19
C MET A 291 -12.01 19.84 3.20
N GLU A 292 -11.47 21.00 2.92
CA GLU A 292 -10.59 21.68 3.86
C GLU A 292 -11.36 22.17 5.09
N TYR A 293 -10.79 22.02 6.28
CA TYR A 293 -11.31 22.67 7.47
C TYR A 293 -10.94 24.16 7.48
N ALA A 294 -11.96 25.03 7.59
CA ALA A 294 -11.77 26.49 7.54
C ALA A 294 -10.90 27.06 8.69
N GLY A 295 -10.66 26.28 9.74
CA GLY A 295 -9.83 26.66 10.88
C GLY A 295 -8.36 26.22 10.76
N ASN A 296 -7.91 25.79 9.59
CA ASN A 296 -6.52 25.38 9.37
C ASN A 296 -5.53 26.58 9.51
N PRO A 297 -4.31 26.32 10.01
CA PRO A 297 -3.82 25.03 10.51
C PRO A 297 -4.40 24.68 11.90
N VAL A 298 -4.63 23.37 12.17
CA VAL A 298 -5.09 22.91 13.48
C VAL A 298 -3.94 22.82 14.50
N LEU A 299 -2.70 22.80 14.04
CA LEU A 299 -1.51 22.94 14.87
C LEU A 299 -0.45 23.73 14.10
N ASP A 300 -0.21 24.97 14.54
CA ASP A 300 0.77 25.86 13.92
C ASP A 300 2.18 25.58 14.45
N ASN A 301 3.18 25.86 13.61
CA ASN A 301 4.58 25.67 13.94
C ASN A 301 5.14 26.90 14.66
N SER A 302 5.61 26.72 15.87
CA SER A 302 6.21 27.78 16.69
C SER A 302 7.68 28.09 16.35
N GLY A 303 8.22 27.53 15.25
CA GLY A 303 9.59 27.76 14.78
C GLY A 303 10.49 26.52 14.81
N ALA A 304 9.93 25.32 14.93
CA ALA A 304 10.68 24.08 14.74
C ALA A 304 11.07 23.91 13.27
N ARG A 305 12.28 23.42 13.04
CA ARG A 305 12.76 23.12 11.69
C ARG A 305 12.01 21.93 11.06
N ASP A 306 11.86 20.89 11.85
CA ASP A 306 11.15 19.66 11.50
C ASP A 306 9.91 19.57 12.38
N PHE A 307 8.72 19.49 11.76
CA PHE A 307 7.44 19.51 12.46
C PHE A 307 6.38 18.88 11.55
N ARG A 308 6.44 17.54 11.37
CA ARG A 308 5.71 16.84 10.31
C ARG A 308 5.24 15.43 10.68
N ASP A 309 4.48 14.83 9.76
CA ASP A 309 4.06 13.44 9.74
C ASP A 309 3.12 13.07 10.91
N PRO A 310 1.98 13.76 11.08
CA PRO A 310 1.06 13.50 12.19
C PRO A 310 0.41 12.14 12.02
N LYS A 311 0.55 11.26 13.02
CA LYS A 311 -0.19 10.01 13.11
C LYS A 311 -1.18 10.08 14.23
N ILE A 312 -2.45 9.81 13.90
CA ILE A 312 -3.56 9.91 14.83
C ILE A 312 -4.11 8.53 15.17
N ILE A 313 -4.35 8.31 16.47
CA ILE A 313 -5.05 7.15 16.99
C ILE A 313 -6.15 7.56 17.97
N ARG A 314 -7.17 6.72 18.12
CA ARG A 314 -8.14 6.85 19.21
C ARG A 314 -7.64 6.07 20.43
N ASP A 315 -7.33 6.78 21.50
CA ASP A 315 -7.05 6.19 22.82
C ASP A 315 -8.37 6.04 23.56
N THR A 316 -8.98 4.88 23.44
CA THR A 316 -10.28 4.60 24.03
C THR A 316 -10.24 4.50 25.56
N ALA A 317 -9.07 4.13 26.12
CA ALA A 317 -8.91 3.98 27.57
C ALA A 317 -8.94 5.35 28.27
N HIS A 318 -8.50 6.41 27.57
CA HIS A 318 -8.48 7.78 28.09
C HIS A 318 -9.48 8.69 27.37
N GLU A 319 -10.36 8.14 26.53
CA GLU A 319 -11.44 8.83 25.82
C GLU A 319 -10.95 10.05 24.98
N GLN A 320 -9.77 9.94 24.35
CA GLN A 320 -9.13 11.03 23.62
C GLN A 320 -8.54 10.58 22.28
N TRP A 321 -8.24 11.55 21.44
CA TRP A 321 -7.37 11.39 20.27
C TRP A 321 -5.93 11.70 20.67
N VAL A 322 -5.01 10.91 20.15
CA VAL A 322 -3.58 11.09 20.35
C VAL A 322 -2.92 11.27 18.97
N MET A 323 -2.08 12.28 18.86
CA MET A 323 -1.26 12.52 17.68
C MET A 323 0.21 12.38 18.06
N THR A 324 0.95 11.52 17.37
CA THR A 324 2.41 11.51 17.36
C THR A 324 2.89 12.34 16.18
N LEU A 325 3.90 13.17 16.38
CA LEU A 325 4.44 14.13 15.41
C LEU A 325 5.96 14.11 15.42
N ALA A 326 6.58 14.02 14.25
CA ALA A 326 8.03 14.07 14.12
C ALA A 326 8.54 15.51 14.29
N GLU A 327 9.47 15.71 15.24
CA GLU A 327 10.06 17.00 15.58
C GLU A 327 11.59 16.92 15.62
N GLY A 328 12.20 16.52 14.49
CA GLY A 328 13.62 16.32 14.38
C GLY A 328 14.08 15.01 15.06
N GLU A 329 14.88 15.09 16.11
CA GLU A 329 15.37 13.93 16.87
C GLU A 329 14.40 13.47 17.98
N LYS A 330 13.18 13.96 17.97
CA LYS A 330 12.15 13.60 18.95
C LYS A 330 10.78 13.39 18.28
N ILE A 331 9.91 12.69 18.96
CA ILE A 331 8.51 12.54 18.61
C ILE A 331 7.69 13.29 19.64
N GLY A 332 7.02 14.37 19.22
CA GLY A 332 6.04 15.10 20.02
C GLY A 332 4.76 14.28 20.14
N ILE A 333 4.13 14.35 21.32
CA ILE A 333 2.85 13.68 21.59
C ILE A 333 1.85 14.75 21.99
N TYR A 334 0.73 14.76 21.29
CA TYR A 334 -0.36 15.72 21.47
C TYR A 334 -1.66 14.98 21.71
N THR A 335 -2.56 15.59 22.46
CA THR A 335 -3.91 15.06 22.74
C THR A 335 -4.99 16.03 22.31
N SER A 336 -6.15 15.50 21.91
CA SER A 336 -7.32 16.28 21.50
C SER A 336 -8.61 15.56 21.86
N GLN A 337 -9.67 16.33 22.13
CA GLN A 337 -11.02 15.78 22.30
C GLN A 337 -11.85 15.85 21.01
N ASN A 338 -11.38 16.59 19.99
CA ASN A 338 -12.20 16.96 18.84
C ASN A 338 -11.43 16.99 17.51
N LEU A 339 -10.19 16.46 17.45
CA LEU A 339 -9.31 16.44 16.27
C LEU A 339 -8.90 17.86 15.75
N LYS A 340 -9.41 18.92 16.33
CA LYS A 340 -9.18 20.31 15.89
C LYS A 340 -8.27 21.08 16.83
N ASP A 341 -8.47 20.89 18.12
CA ASP A 341 -7.73 21.59 19.17
C ASP A 341 -6.73 20.60 19.81
N TRP A 342 -5.45 20.80 19.55
CA TRP A 342 -4.39 19.92 20.00
C TRP A 342 -3.59 20.54 21.13
N THR A 343 -3.33 19.76 22.17
CA THR A 343 -2.53 20.15 23.33
C THR A 343 -1.29 19.27 23.42
N PHE A 344 -0.13 19.89 23.54
CA PHE A 344 1.11 19.15 23.79
C PHE A 344 1.04 18.41 25.12
N ALA A 345 1.27 17.12 25.11
CA ALA A 345 1.27 16.25 26.30
C ALA A 345 2.69 15.90 26.75
N SER A 346 3.50 15.37 25.86
CA SER A 346 4.88 14.98 26.14
C SER A 346 5.70 14.83 24.87
N ALA A 347 6.96 14.41 25.01
CA ALA A 347 7.78 14.01 23.87
C ALA A 347 8.63 12.78 24.23
N PHE A 348 8.76 11.87 23.26
CA PHE A 348 9.76 10.81 23.28
C PHE A 348 11.04 11.32 22.59
N THR A 349 12.19 11.10 23.20
CA THR A 349 13.49 11.48 22.66
C THR A 349 14.42 10.28 22.59
N THR A 350 15.18 10.19 21.51
CA THR A 350 16.22 9.19 21.33
C THR A 350 17.46 9.86 20.74
N ALA A 351 18.62 9.22 20.82
CA ALA A 351 19.86 9.72 20.27
C ALA A 351 20.43 8.74 19.24
N GLY A 352 21.27 9.26 18.33
CA GLY A 352 22.02 8.44 17.36
C GLY A 352 21.25 8.05 16.10
N LEU A 353 19.95 8.23 16.08
CA LEU A 353 19.11 7.87 14.93
C LEU A 353 18.91 9.02 13.92
N GLY A 354 19.42 10.22 14.23
CA GLY A 354 19.25 11.39 13.39
C GLY A 354 17.79 11.87 13.33
N THR A 355 17.36 12.33 12.17
CA THR A 355 15.97 12.80 11.99
C THR A 355 14.99 11.65 12.06
N LEU A 356 13.96 11.80 12.88
CA LEU A 356 12.81 10.90 12.97
C LEU A 356 11.68 11.41 12.08
N GLU A 357 10.95 10.50 11.43
CA GLU A 357 9.85 10.77 10.52
C GLU A 357 8.75 9.71 10.67
N CYS A 358 7.54 9.99 10.20
CA CYS A 358 6.45 9.03 10.08
C CYS A 358 6.20 8.20 11.37
N PRO A 359 6.01 8.83 12.56
CA PRO A 359 5.83 8.09 13.80
C PRO A 359 4.50 7.33 13.82
N ASP A 360 4.45 6.18 14.51
CA ASP A 360 3.22 5.42 14.75
C ASP A 360 3.18 4.90 16.20
N LEU A 361 2.00 4.87 16.82
CA LEU A 361 1.78 4.40 18.19
C LEU A 361 0.62 3.41 18.22
N PHE A 362 0.86 2.19 18.69
CA PHE A 362 -0.17 1.15 18.74
C PHE A 362 0.13 0.08 19.79
N GLN A 363 -0.80 -0.87 19.95
CA GLN A 363 -0.66 -2.00 20.87
C GLN A 363 -0.65 -3.34 20.14
N LEU A 364 0.11 -4.30 20.68
CA LEU A 364 0.01 -5.72 20.34
C LEU A 364 0.11 -6.58 21.62
N ASP A 365 -0.54 -7.74 21.57
CA ASP A 365 -0.44 -8.76 22.61
C ASP A 365 0.83 -9.59 22.37
N LEU A 366 1.76 -9.55 23.32
CA LEU A 366 3.01 -10.30 23.24
C LEU A 366 2.72 -11.81 23.27
N ASP A 367 3.15 -12.54 22.24
CA ASP A 367 2.83 -13.95 21.97
C ASP A 367 1.30 -14.23 21.90
N GLY A 368 0.51 -13.21 21.52
CA GLY A 368 -0.95 -13.30 21.48
C GLY A 368 -1.63 -13.39 22.85
N ASP A 369 -0.92 -13.09 23.95
CA ASP A 369 -1.45 -13.11 25.31
C ASP A 369 -2.02 -11.72 25.70
N PRO A 370 -3.34 -11.56 25.88
CA PRO A 370 -3.94 -10.29 26.26
C PRO A 370 -3.46 -9.73 27.61
N ALA A 371 -2.93 -10.59 28.50
CA ALA A 371 -2.34 -10.15 29.76
C ALA A 371 -0.96 -9.51 29.61
N ARG A 372 -0.37 -9.65 28.43
CA ARG A 372 0.95 -9.11 28.07
C ARG A 372 0.87 -8.07 26.95
N ARG A 373 -0.24 -7.33 26.90
CA ARG A 373 -0.46 -6.27 25.92
C ARG A 373 0.58 -5.17 26.11
N THR A 374 1.27 -4.84 25.01
CA THR A 374 2.43 -3.94 25.00
C THR A 374 2.21 -2.82 24.01
N TRP A 375 2.55 -1.60 24.39
CA TRP A 375 2.59 -0.46 23.48
C TRP A 375 3.88 -0.46 22.66
N LEU A 376 3.76 -0.04 21.45
CA LEU A 376 4.83 0.08 20.47
C LEU A 376 4.83 1.49 19.91
N LEU A 377 6.00 2.12 19.92
CA LEU A 377 6.27 3.37 19.21
C LEU A 377 7.19 3.02 18.04
N VAL A 378 6.83 3.42 16.84
CA VAL A 378 7.58 3.18 15.60
C VAL A 378 7.90 4.52 14.97
N ALA A 379 9.05 4.64 14.32
CA ALA A 379 9.39 5.83 13.53
C ALA A 379 10.34 5.48 12.38
N GLY A 380 10.19 6.15 11.25
CA GLY A 380 11.24 6.27 10.26
C GLY A 380 12.45 6.96 10.88
N ALA A 381 13.64 6.46 10.60
CA ALA A 381 14.88 7.04 11.12
C ALA A 381 15.99 6.90 10.09
N ASN A 382 16.84 7.90 9.95
CA ASN A 382 17.97 7.79 9.02
C ASN A 382 19.13 6.94 9.57
N GLY A 383 19.15 6.63 10.87
CA GLY A 383 20.13 5.73 11.48
C GLY A 383 21.58 6.16 11.27
N ALA A 384 21.85 7.47 11.30
CA ALA A 384 23.12 8.05 10.86
C ALA A 384 24.35 7.48 11.60
N GLU A 385 24.25 7.22 12.92
CA GLU A 385 25.35 6.64 13.70
C GLU A 385 25.54 5.14 13.43
N GLU A 386 24.55 4.47 12.83
CA GLU A 386 24.59 3.05 12.46
C GLU A 386 24.88 2.84 10.96
N GLY A 387 25.27 3.90 10.26
CA GLY A 387 25.58 3.85 8.83
C GLY A 387 24.37 3.59 7.94
N ARG A 388 23.18 4.03 8.36
CA ARG A 388 21.93 3.97 7.57
C ARG A 388 21.56 5.35 7.06
N THR A 389 20.87 5.40 5.93
CA THR A 389 20.21 6.61 5.42
C THR A 389 18.69 6.54 5.59
N THR A 390 18.15 5.35 5.60
CA THR A 390 16.74 5.06 5.78
C THR A 390 16.57 3.79 6.61
N GLY A 391 15.52 3.73 7.40
CA GLY A 391 15.11 2.57 8.16
C GLY A 391 13.86 2.88 8.99
N THR A 392 13.26 1.85 9.57
CA THR A 392 12.12 1.98 10.48
C THR A 392 12.50 1.39 11.82
N ALA A 393 12.70 2.26 12.80
CA ALA A 393 13.03 1.89 14.18
C ALA A 393 11.75 1.71 15.01
N TYR A 394 11.79 0.86 16.05
CA TYR A 394 10.68 0.73 16.99
C TYR A 394 11.15 0.46 18.43
N TRP A 395 10.29 0.80 19.38
CA TRP A 395 10.44 0.58 20.81
C TRP A 395 9.21 -0.09 21.38
N SER A 396 9.37 -1.08 22.23
CA SER A 396 8.31 -1.60 23.09
C SER A 396 8.27 -0.84 24.41
N GLY A 397 7.08 -0.66 25.00
CA GLY A 397 6.96 0.12 26.23
C GLY A 397 5.56 0.18 26.79
N THR A 398 5.30 1.23 27.57
CA THR A 398 4.02 1.52 28.20
C THR A 398 3.51 2.91 27.81
N TRP A 399 2.20 3.09 27.88
CA TRP A 399 1.51 4.36 27.62
C TRP A 399 0.55 4.65 28.76
N ASP A 400 0.58 5.85 29.30
CA ASP A 400 -0.24 6.29 30.45
C ASP A 400 -1.36 7.28 30.09
N GLY A 401 -1.61 7.47 28.80
CA GLY A 401 -2.54 8.48 28.29
C GLY A 401 -1.88 9.81 27.89
N THR A 402 -0.63 10.02 28.28
CA THR A 402 0.11 11.25 27.99
C THR A 402 1.55 10.99 27.54
N THR A 403 2.17 9.92 28.04
CA THR A 403 3.59 9.65 27.88
C THR A 403 3.84 8.22 27.48
N PHE A 404 4.63 8.02 26.42
CA PHE A 404 5.20 6.73 26.08
C PHE A 404 6.54 6.55 26.83
N THR A 405 6.65 5.45 27.57
CA THR A 405 7.88 5.08 28.29
C THR A 405 8.43 3.78 27.72
N PRO A 406 9.61 3.80 27.04
CA PRO A 406 10.19 2.58 26.50
C PRO A 406 10.62 1.64 27.62
N ALA A 407 10.57 0.32 27.35
CA ALA A 407 10.89 -0.71 28.34
C ALA A 407 12.38 -0.71 28.73
N ASP A 408 13.28 -0.47 27.77
CA ASP A 408 14.74 -0.50 27.97
C ASP A 408 15.51 0.63 27.27
N GLY A 409 14.83 1.48 26.52
CA GLY A 409 15.44 2.59 25.80
C GLY A 409 16.21 2.20 24.52
N GLN A 410 16.32 0.90 24.22
CA GLN A 410 16.96 0.42 22.98
C GLN A 410 15.90 0.33 21.87
N HIS A 411 16.30 0.70 20.66
CA HIS A 411 15.46 0.48 19.48
C HIS A 411 15.81 -0.85 18.82
N GLN A 412 14.86 -1.33 18.02
CA GLN A 412 15.06 -2.40 17.06
C GLN A 412 14.63 -1.90 15.67
N TRP A 413 15.15 -2.53 14.63
CA TRP A 413 14.77 -2.21 13.25
C TRP A 413 13.70 -3.19 12.75
N LEU A 414 12.64 -2.66 12.15
CA LEU A 414 11.55 -3.47 11.59
C LEU A 414 11.98 -4.21 10.31
N ASP A 415 12.97 -3.67 9.60
CA ASP A 415 13.57 -4.27 8.42
C ASP A 415 15.07 -3.95 8.38
N ALA A 416 15.89 -4.91 8.02
CA ALA A 416 17.33 -4.77 7.95
C ALA A 416 17.85 -4.33 6.57
N GLY A 417 16.99 -4.36 5.54
CA GLY A 417 17.33 -3.96 4.17
C GLY A 417 17.57 -2.47 4.01
N SER A 418 17.94 -2.08 2.80
CA SER A 418 18.25 -0.68 2.48
C SER A 418 17.01 0.15 2.13
N ASP A 419 15.89 -0.51 1.77
CA ASP A 419 14.74 0.13 1.13
C ASP A 419 13.43 -0.19 1.86
N PHE A 420 13.34 0.27 3.12
CA PHE A 420 12.15 0.14 3.96
C PHE A 420 11.98 1.39 4.81
N TYR A 421 11.24 2.37 4.30
CA TYR A 421 11.11 3.68 4.93
C TYR A 421 9.67 4.17 4.99
N ALA A 422 9.39 5.17 5.85
CA ALA A 422 8.09 5.77 6.04
C ALA A 422 6.98 4.72 6.28
N ALA A 423 7.30 3.69 7.05
CA ALA A 423 6.38 2.57 7.27
C ALA A 423 5.09 3.01 7.96
N VAL A 424 3.98 2.47 7.50
CA VAL A 424 2.67 2.63 8.13
C VAL A 424 2.18 1.29 8.63
N THR A 425 1.44 1.31 9.75
CA THR A 425 0.80 0.12 10.29
C THR A 425 -0.70 0.32 10.48
N TRP A 426 -1.49 -0.74 10.29
CA TRP A 426 -2.94 -0.71 10.48
C TRP A 426 -3.47 -2.07 10.90
N ASP A 427 -4.63 -2.06 11.52
CA ASP A 427 -5.39 -3.26 11.85
C ASP A 427 -6.59 -3.45 10.90
N ASP A 428 -7.21 -4.59 10.97
CA ASP A 428 -8.42 -4.90 10.20
C ASP A 428 -9.65 -4.76 11.10
N PRO A 429 -10.50 -3.75 10.90
CA PRO A 429 -11.66 -3.52 11.77
C PRO A 429 -12.73 -4.62 11.68
N ARG A 430 -12.65 -5.51 10.70
CA ARG A 430 -13.54 -6.67 10.54
C ARG A 430 -13.20 -7.82 11.52
N LEU A 431 -12.00 -7.79 12.10
CA LEU A 431 -11.54 -8.79 13.06
C LEU A 431 -12.03 -8.46 14.48
N THR A 432 -12.12 -9.48 15.33
CA THR A 432 -12.38 -9.28 16.76
C THR A 432 -11.22 -8.52 17.42
N ASP A 433 -11.49 -7.83 18.54
CA ASP A 433 -10.45 -7.09 19.27
C ASP A 433 -9.23 -7.95 19.64
N GLY A 434 -9.44 -9.19 20.04
CA GLY A 434 -8.35 -10.12 20.33
C GLY A 434 -7.49 -10.44 19.10
N GLN A 435 -8.11 -10.59 17.93
CA GLN A 435 -7.37 -10.81 16.68
C GLN A 435 -6.62 -9.57 16.26
N ARG A 436 -7.24 -8.37 16.40
CA ARG A 436 -6.60 -7.08 16.09
C ARG A 436 -5.41 -6.78 16.99
N MET A 437 -5.43 -7.25 18.23
CA MET A 437 -4.30 -7.12 19.15
C MET A 437 -3.25 -8.22 18.96
N GLY A 438 -3.58 -9.31 18.30
CA GLY A 438 -2.64 -10.40 17.98
C GLY A 438 -1.73 -10.12 16.81
N SER A 439 -2.17 -9.31 15.85
CA SER A 439 -1.38 -8.93 14.68
C SER A 439 -1.86 -7.63 14.04
N ARG A 440 -0.97 -6.98 13.28
CA ARG A 440 -1.26 -5.81 12.45
C ARG A 440 -0.67 -5.99 11.06
N ARG A 441 -1.14 -5.22 10.11
CA ARG A 441 -0.49 -5.09 8.81
C ARG A 441 0.51 -3.95 8.81
N ALA A 442 1.51 -4.07 7.96
CA ALA A 442 2.53 -3.04 7.72
C ALA A 442 2.89 -2.98 6.24
N MET A 443 3.25 -1.79 5.79
CA MET A 443 3.77 -1.51 4.45
C MET A 443 4.68 -0.29 4.54
N ALA A 444 5.70 -0.23 3.68
CA ALA A 444 6.65 0.88 3.65
C ALA A 444 6.88 1.38 2.22
N TRP A 445 7.38 2.59 2.08
CA TRP A 445 8.00 3.04 0.85
C TRP A 445 9.29 2.27 0.63
N MET A 446 9.33 1.49 -0.43
CA MET A 446 10.50 0.71 -0.82
C MET A 446 11.43 1.61 -1.63
N ASN A 447 12.23 2.37 -0.93
CA ASN A 447 13.21 3.26 -1.53
C ASN A 447 14.19 3.78 -0.48
N ASN A 448 15.20 4.55 -0.95
CA ASN A 448 16.21 5.15 -0.10
C ASN A 448 16.57 6.55 -0.61
N TRP A 449 16.57 7.54 0.27
CA TRP A 449 16.83 8.93 -0.09
C TRP A 449 18.20 9.17 -0.74
N SER A 450 19.19 8.31 -0.53
CA SER A 450 20.51 8.42 -1.16
C SER A 450 20.47 8.31 -2.68
N TYR A 451 19.52 7.53 -3.21
CA TYR A 451 19.42 7.25 -4.65
C TYR A 451 18.00 7.35 -5.23
N ALA A 452 17.00 7.65 -4.42
CA ALA A 452 15.60 7.66 -4.84
C ALA A 452 15.34 8.46 -6.12
N ARG A 453 16.05 9.56 -6.33
CA ARG A 453 15.90 10.43 -7.52
C ARG A 453 16.71 9.98 -8.74
N LYS A 454 17.44 8.87 -8.64
CA LYS A 454 18.35 8.38 -9.67
C LYS A 454 17.93 7.03 -10.24
N LEU A 455 16.75 6.53 -9.84
CA LEU A 455 16.28 5.20 -10.23
C LEU A 455 16.09 5.10 -11.75
N PRO A 456 16.38 3.94 -12.37
CA PRO A 456 16.29 3.74 -13.82
C PRO A 456 14.86 3.41 -14.28
N THR A 457 13.86 4.00 -13.66
CA THR A 457 12.45 3.60 -13.80
C THR A 457 11.70 4.34 -14.92
N GLY A 458 12.35 5.34 -15.55
CA GLY A 458 11.77 6.04 -16.68
C GLY A 458 10.74 7.09 -16.27
N ASP A 459 9.48 6.89 -16.64
CA ASP A 459 8.39 7.84 -16.43
C ASP A 459 7.67 7.70 -15.09
N TRP A 460 8.08 6.75 -14.26
CA TRP A 460 7.53 6.51 -12.91
C TRP A 460 8.68 6.38 -11.90
N ASN A 461 8.41 6.63 -10.61
CA ASN A 461 9.39 6.47 -9.55
C ASN A 461 8.71 6.20 -8.21
N GLY A 462 9.25 5.24 -7.47
CA GLY A 462 8.77 4.81 -6.17
C GLY A 462 7.82 3.61 -6.26
N GLN A 463 7.86 2.79 -5.21
CA GLN A 463 6.99 1.64 -5.00
C GLN A 463 6.85 1.36 -3.51
N ASN A 464 5.81 0.61 -3.13
CA ASN A 464 5.68 0.10 -1.77
C ASN A 464 6.27 -1.31 -1.65
N THR A 465 6.58 -1.75 -0.44
CA THR A 465 6.83 -3.16 -0.12
C THR A 465 5.56 -3.97 -0.27
N ILE A 466 5.65 -5.31 -0.31
CA ILE A 466 4.46 -6.14 -0.10
C ILE A 466 3.85 -5.83 1.27
N ILE A 467 2.54 -6.05 1.36
CA ILE A 467 1.85 -5.96 2.65
C ILE A 467 2.31 -7.11 3.54
N ARG A 468 2.64 -6.79 4.78
CA ARG A 468 3.13 -7.73 5.79
C ARG A 468 2.18 -7.82 6.95
N GLU A 469 2.13 -8.99 7.58
CA GLU A 469 1.57 -9.16 8.91
C GLU A 469 2.70 -9.07 9.93
N ILE A 470 2.59 -8.16 10.90
CA ILE A 470 3.52 -8.02 12.02
C ILE A 470 2.89 -8.51 13.31
N ARG A 471 3.66 -9.24 14.10
CA ARG A 471 3.27 -9.75 15.42
C ARG A 471 4.35 -9.47 16.43
N LEU A 472 3.97 -9.28 17.67
CA LEU A 472 4.92 -9.13 18.76
C LEU A 472 5.16 -10.47 19.44
N THR A 473 6.40 -10.95 19.43
CA THR A 473 6.78 -12.23 20.07
C THR A 473 8.09 -12.10 20.83
N LEU A 474 8.38 -13.05 21.70
CA LEU A 474 9.69 -13.11 22.35
C LEU A 474 10.73 -13.79 21.43
N VAL A 475 11.76 -13.06 21.07
CA VAL A 475 12.95 -13.60 20.42
C VAL A 475 14.13 -13.37 21.37
N ASP A 476 14.78 -14.43 21.80
CA ASP A 476 15.90 -14.38 22.78
C ASP A 476 15.57 -13.59 24.05
N GLY A 477 14.30 -13.63 24.47
CA GLY A 477 13.83 -12.95 25.67
C GLY A 477 13.45 -11.48 25.49
N MET A 478 13.57 -10.94 24.28
CA MET A 478 13.18 -9.56 23.96
C MET A 478 11.86 -9.53 23.16
N PRO A 479 10.93 -8.62 23.49
CA PRO A 479 9.76 -8.36 22.66
C PRO A 479 10.20 -7.86 21.28
N THR A 480 9.92 -8.65 20.24
CA THR A 480 10.37 -8.40 18.87
C THR A 480 9.19 -8.43 17.90
N LEU A 481 9.13 -7.46 17.00
CA LEU A 481 8.19 -7.47 15.88
C LEU A 481 8.70 -8.43 14.80
N VAL A 482 8.06 -9.58 14.69
CA VAL A 482 8.27 -10.50 13.57
C VAL A 482 7.35 -10.12 12.42
N SER A 483 7.85 -10.22 11.20
CA SER A 483 7.19 -9.71 10.01
C SER A 483 7.09 -10.81 8.95
N THR A 484 5.87 -11.24 8.62
CA THR A 484 5.61 -12.23 7.57
C THR A 484 4.82 -11.62 6.43
N PRO A 485 4.89 -12.16 5.20
CA PRO A 485 3.98 -11.74 4.13
C PRO A 485 2.53 -11.86 4.61
N ASP A 486 1.69 -10.84 4.35
CA ASP A 486 0.26 -10.95 4.64
C ASP A 486 -0.34 -12.07 3.77
N LYS A 487 -1.28 -12.81 4.33
CA LYS A 487 -1.93 -13.93 3.63
C LYS A 487 -2.62 -13.52 2.32
N SER A 488 -2.97 -12.24 2.15
CA SER A 488 -3.51 -11.74 0.88
C SER A 488 -2.54 -11.90 -0.29
N VAL A 489 -1.22 -11.90 -0.01
CA VAL A 489 -0.17 -12.14 -1.02
C VAL A 489 -0.22 -13.58 -1.56
N ASP A 490 -0.70 -14.54 -0.77
CA ASP A 490 -0.84 -15.93 -1.22
C ASP A 490 -1.83 -16.08 -2.40
N ALA A 491 -2.80 -15.16 -2.50
CA ALA A 491 -3.76 -15.14 -3.62
C ALA A 491 -3.10 -14.84 -4.97
N LEU A 492 -1.91 -14.24 -4.98
CA LEU A 492 -1.13 -13.99 -6.18
C LEU A 492 -0.34 -15.23 -6.64
N SER A 493 -0.18 -16.22 -5.78
CA SER A 493 0.67 -17.38 -6.07
C SER A 493 0.02 -18.33 -7.07
N GLY A 494 0.76 -18.67 -8.10
CA GLY A 494 0.44 -19.77 -9.00
C GLY A 494 0.75 -21.15 -8.39
N PRO A 495 0.62 -22.21 -9.18
CA PRO A 495 0.98 -23.54 -8.74
C PRO A 495 2.42 -23.61 -8.24
N THR A 496 2.60 -24.21 -7.07
CA THR A 496 3.93 -24.40 -6.49
C THR A 496 4.67 -25.54 -7.21
N VAL A 497 5.88 -25.25 -7.67
CA VAL A 497 6.82 -26.22 -8.22
C VAL A 497 7.85 -26.57 -7.16
N THR A 498 7.95 -27.86 -6.81
CA THR A 498 9.01 -28.34 -5.93
C THR A 498 10.30 -28.46 -6.74
N GLY A 499 11.34 -27.79 -6.29
CA GLY A 499 12.68 -27.87 -6.88
C GLY A 499 13.54 -28.98 -6.29
N GLY A 500 14.80 -28.99 -6.69
CA GLY A 500 15.79 -29.92 -6.18
C GLY A 500 16.08 -29.75 -4.69
N SER A 501 16.62 -30.78 -4.10
CA SER A 501 17.24 -30.79 -2.78
C SER A 501 18.56 -31.55 -2.84
N GLY A 502 19.49 -31.26 -1.94
CA GLY A 502 20.78 -31.94 -1.91
C GLY A 502 21.92 -31.08 -1.42
N THR A 503 23.13 -31.54 -1.60
CA THR A 503 24.32 -30.86 -1.13
C THR A 503 24.69 -29.70 -2.05
N LEU A 504 24.77 -28.50 -1.50
CA LEU A 504 25.30 -27.32 -2.18
C LEU A 504 26.84 -27.42 -2.27
N ARG A 505 27.41 -27.00 -3.39
CA ARG A 505 28.83 -26.98 -3.67
C ARG A 505 29.23 -25.65 -4.31
N GLN A 506 30.53 -25.34 -4.31
CA GLN A 506 31.07 -24.14 -4.95
C GLN A 506 30.87 -24.12 -6.47
N ALA A 507 30.88 -25.30 -7.08
CA ALA A 507 30.60 -25.46 -8.50
C ALA A 507 29.65 -26.64 -8.69
N GLY A 508 28.58 -26.45 -9.49
CA GLY A 508 27.58 -27.48 -9.72
C GLY A 508 26.68 -27.68 -8.50
N GLY A 509 25.89 -26.67 -8.20
CA GLY A 509 24.91 -26.68 -7.11
C GLY A 509 23.69 -27.55 -7.39
N VAL A 510 22.65 -27.38 -6.59
CA VAL A 510 21.35 -28.00 -6.82
C VAL A 510 20.59 -27.19 -7.87
N ASP A 511 20.02 -27.86 -8.86
CA ASP A 511 19.15 -27.21 -9.84
C ASP A 511 17.86 -26.75 -9.15
N LEU A 512 17.62 -25.45 -9.22
CA LEU A 512 16.40 -24.83 -8.78
C LEU A 512 15.42 -24.71 -9.96
N PRO A 513 14.11 -24.58 -9.72
CA PRO A 513 13.16 -24.33 -10.78
C PRO A 513 13.54 -23.08 -11.59
N GLU A 514 13.48 -23.17 -12.90
CA GLU A 514 13.66 -21.99 -13.76
C GLU A 514 12.48 -21.03 -13.57
N PRO A 515 12.73 -19.72 -13.38
CA PRO A 515 11.66 -18.73 -13.29
C PRO A 515 10.85 -18.70 -14.58
N ARG A 516 9.53 -18.67 -14.44
CA ARG A 516 8.60 -18.51 -15.57
C ARG A 516 8.20 -17.06 -15.81
N SER A 517 8.52 -16.19 -14.85
CA SER A 517 8.30 -14.74 -14.94
C SER A 517 9.32 -14.05 -14.03
N GLY A 518 9.50 -12.73 -14.19
CA GLY A 518 10.31 -11.91 -13.28
C GLY A 518 9.66 -11.66 -11.92
N ALA A 519 8.40 -12.10 -11.74
CA ALA A 519 7.65 -11.95 -10.49
C ALA A 519 7.40 -13.35 -9.90
N TYR A 520 8.02 -13.66 -8.74
CA TYR A 520 7.91 -14.99 -8.14
C TYR A 520 8.25 -14.99 -6.65
N ARG A 521 7.84 -16.07 -5.98
CA ARG A 521 8.25 -16.45 -4.63
C ARG A 521 9.12 -17.71 -4.68
N LEU A 522 10.20 -17.70 -3.91
CA LEU A 522 11.12 -18.83 -3.73
C LEU A 522 11.27 -19.11 -2.24
N ASP A 523 10.82 -20.28 -1.78
CA ASP A 523 10.99 -20.73 -0.40
C ASP A 523 12.09 -21.78 -0.34
N LEU A 524 13.06 -21.58 0.55
CA LEU A 524 14.22 -22.43 0.73
C LEU A 524 14.38 -22.84 2.18
N THR A 525 14.85 -24.06 2.41
CA THR A 525 15.26 -24.56 3.72
C THR A 525 16.69 -25.05 3.63
N LEU A 526 17.57 -24.44 4.41
CA LEU A 526 19.02 -24.67 4.41
C LEU A 526 19.47 -25.24 5.75
N ARG A 527 20.45 -26.11 5.73
CA ARG A 527 21.09 -26.65 6.92
C ARG A 527 22.61 -26.74 6.72
N ARG A 528 23.36 -26.37 7.77
CA ARG A 528 24.79 -26.65 7.84
C ARG A 528 25.01 -28.12 8.18
N ASP A 529 25.88 -28.79 7.44
CA ASP A 529 26.32 -30.14 7.78
C ASP A 529 27.38 -30.08 8.91
N SER A 530 27.40 -31.09 9.77
CA SER A 530 28.26 -31.08 10.95
C SER A 530 29.74 -31.13 10.58
N GLY A 531 30.54 -30.29 11.18
CA GLY A 531 31.99 -30.27 11.08
C GLY A 531 32.59 -29.35 10.03
N ASP A 532 31.77 -28.55 9.36
CA ASP A 532 32.22 -27.58 8.37
C ASP A 532 32.17 -26.15 8.91
N ASP A 533 33.32 -25.46 8.91
CA ASP A 533 33.45 -24.03 9.18
C ASP A 533 33.48 -23.24 7.86
N GLY A 534 33.07 -21.97 7.90
CA GLY A 534 33.15 -21.06 6.76
C GLY A 534 32.05 -21.26 5.72
N SER A 535 30.87 -21.73 6.13
CA SER A 535 29.78 -22.07 5.21
C SER A 535 28.83 -20.90 4.99
N GLU A 536 28.76 -20.44 3.73
CA GLU A 536 27.81 -19.42 3.30
C GLU A 536 26.99 -19.93 2.11
N ALA A 537 25.68 -19.89 2.21
CA ALA A 537 24.76 -20.14 1.10
C ALA A 537 24.58 -18.88 0.26
N ARG A 538 24.61 -19.00 -1.05
CA ARG A 538 24.33 -17.92 -2.01
C ARG A 538 23.29 -18.37 -3.03
N ILE A 539 22.19 -17.66 -3.05
CA ILE A 539 21.11 -17.80 -4.01
C ILE A 539 21.26 -16.65 -5.00
N ARG A 540 21.70 -16.96 -6.21
CA ARG A 540 21.89 -15.98 -7.27
C ARG A 540 20.61 -15.87 -8.09
N LEU A 541 20.09 -14.65 -8.19
CA LEU A 541 18.91 -14.30 -8.97
C LEU A 541 19.36 -13.55 -10.21
N GLY A 542 19.22 -14.19 -11.39
CA GLY A 542 19.78 -13.69 -12.65
C GLY A 542 21.03 -14.43 -13.10
N GLY A 543 21.39 -14.35 -14.36
CA GLY A 543 22.46 -15.13 -14.99
C GLY A 543 23.87 -14.93 -14.40
N ASP A 544 24.84 -15.65 -14.95
CA ASP A 544 26.19 -15.83 -14.40
C ASP A 544 27.07 -14.56 -14.26
N GLY A 545 26.66 -13.41 -14.78
CA GLY A 545 27.51 -12.20 -14.81
C GLY A 545 27.03 -11.06 -13.91
N GLU A 546 25.74 -10.96 -13.66
CA GLU A 546 25.09 -9.75 -13.11
C GLU A 546 23.91 -10.13 -12.24
N SER A 547 24.17 -10.79 -11.11
CA SER A 547 23.12 -11.33 -10.27
C SER A 547 22.97 -10.58 -8.95
N VAL A 548 21.72 -10.39 -8.53
CA VAL A 548 21.42 -10.12 -7.12
C VAL A 548 21.61 -11.41 -6.33
N THR A 549 22.30 -11.34 -5.22
CA THR A 549 22.55 -12.49 -4.36
C THR A 549 21.81 -12.33 -3.04
N VAL A 550 20.91 -13.26 -2.75
CA VAL A 550 20.39 -13.48 -1.39
C VAL A 550 21.25 -14.55 -0.74
N GLY A 551 21.77 -14.31 0.43
CA GLY A 551 22.65 -15.27 1.10
C GLY A 551 22.36 -15.45 2.57
N TYR A 552 22.95 -16.52 3.12
CA TYR A 552 22.99 -16.77 4.55
C TYR A 552 24.36 -17.29 4.97
N ASN A 553 25.03 -16.54 5.86
CA ASN A 553 26.30 -16.94 6.45
C ASN A 553 26.04 -17.65 7.79
N PHE A 554 26.41 -18.93 7.87
CA PHE A 554 26.19 -19.75 9.06
C PHE A 554 27.17 -19.49 10.19
N ASP A 555 28.32 -18.86 9.92
CA ASP A 555 29.29 -18.51 10.97
C ASP A 555 28.92 -17.23 11.67
N ASP A 556 28.46 -16.24 10.91
CA ASP A 556 28.01 -14.95 11.42
C ASP A 556 26.51 -14.96 11.79
N GLU A 557 25.82 -16.06 11.52
CA GLU A 557 24.39 -16.27 11.76
C GLU A 557 23.52 -15.13 11.17
N ASN A 558 23.86 -14.68 9.96
CA ASN A 558 23.13 -13.59 9.32
C ASN A 558 22.74 -13.90 7.87
N ALA A 559 21.58 -13.39 7.48
CA ALA A 559 21.16 -13.30 6.11
C ALA A 559 21.64 -11.99 5.49
N PHE A 560 21.77 -11.95 4.16
CA PHE A 560 22.16 -10.75 3.45
C PHE A 560 21.54 -10.68 2.06
N VAL A 561 21.46 -9.44 1.55
CA VAL A 561 21.17 -9.15 0.14
C VAL A 561 22.35 -8.34 -0.40
N SER A 562 22.93 -8.83 -1.49
CA SER A 562 23.98 -8.16 -2.24
C SER A 562 23.48 -7.88 -3.66
N ARG A 563 23.43 -6.61 -4.02
CA ARG A 563 22.96 -6.16 -5.34
C ARG A 563 24.08 -6.14 -6.39
N GLY A 564 25.34 -6.13 -5.96
CA GLY A 564 26.49 -6.09 -6.84
C GLY A 564 26.56 -4.83 -7.72
N SER A 565 27.62 -4.68 -8.50
CA SER A 565 27.74 -3.59 -9.48
C SER A 565 26.82 -3.77 -10.70
N ALA A 566 26.32 -4.95 -10.88
CA ALA A 566 25.56 -5.37 -12.04
C ALA A 566 24.09 -4.95 -12.00
N SER A 567 23.53 -4.75 -10.83
CA SER A 567 22.17 -4.24 -10.68
C SER A 567 22.10 -2.69 -10.69
N ASP A 568 23.21 -2.00 -11.01
CA ASP A 568 23.21 -0.61 -11.42
C ASP A 568 23.08 -0.55 -12.96
N PRO A 569 21.86 -0.45 -13.50
CA PRO A 569 21.61 -0.54 -14.95
C PRO A 569 22.25 0.58 -15.77
N ALA A 570 22.76 1.62 -15.12
CA ALA A 570 23.49 2.69 -15.78
C ALA A 570 24.99 2.38 -15.92
N GLY A 571 25.50 1.31 -15.27
CA GLY A 571 26.85 0.80 -15.46
C GLY A 571 28.00 1.67 -14.93
N GLU A 572 27.71 2.77 -14.27
CA GLU A 572 28.66 3.79 -13.84
C GLU A 572 28.60 4.09 -12.33
N ASN A 573 27.99 3.21 -11.53
CA ASN A 573 27.73 3.44 -10.09
C ASN A 573 26.93 4.75 -9.84
N ILE A 574 25.95 5.03 -10.70
CA ILE A 574 25.11 6.24 -10.60
C ILE A 574 24.31 6.24 -9.30
N LEU A 575 23.84 5.07 -8.87
CA LEU A 575 23.08 4.93 -7.64
C LEU A 575 23.94 5.10 -6.39
N GLY A 576 25.26 4.97 -6.52
CA GLY A 576 26.23 5.23 -5.46
C GLY A 576 26.53 4.02 -4.58
N THR A 577 27.47 4.20 -3.65
CA THR A 577 27.98 3.12 -2.79
C THR A 577 26.93 2.55 -1.85
N GLU A 578 26.01 3.37 -1.36
CA GLU A 578 24.96 2.90 -0.46
C GLU A 578 23.98 1.93 -1.15
N TYR A 579 23.76 2.08 -2.46
CA TYR A 579 22.99 1.11 -3.23
C TYR A 579 23.71 -0.24 -3.31
N THR A 580 25.04 -0.26 -3.43
CA THR A 580 25.85 -1.49 -3.54
C THR A 580 26.27 -2.07 -2.20
N ASP A 581 26.04 -1.34 -1.09
CA ASP A 581 26.35 -1.84 0.26
C ASP A 581 25.53 -3.10 0.58
N VAL A 582 26.20 -4.09 1.14
CA VAL A 582 25.57 -5.34 1.57
C VAL A 582 24.97 -5.11 2.96
N ARG A 583 23.66 -5.24 3.04
CA ARG A 583 22.95 -5.22 4.33
C ARG A 583 22.78 -6.63 4.86
N THR A 584 22.94 -6.76 6.17
CA THR A 584 22.87 -8.04 6.88
C THR A 584 21.82 -8.00 7.97
N ALA A 585 21.18 -9.15 8.23
CA ALA A 585 20.19 -9.35 9.26
C ALA A 585 20.59 -10.55 10.13
N PHE A 586 20.94 -10.29 11.38
CA PHE A 586 21.26 -11.35 12.34
C PHE A 586 20.01 -12.17 12.68
N SER A 587 20.06 -13.45 12.38
CA SER A 587 18.95 -14.39 12.59
C SER A 587 19.51 -15.80 12.78
N PRO A 588 19.78 -16.24 14.02
CA PRO A 588 20.35 -17.55 14.30
C PRO A 588 19.52 -18.69 13.72
N PRO A 589 20.14 -19.80 13.31
CA PRO A 589 19.44 -20.98 12.84
C PRO A 589 18.51 -21.56 13.91
N VAL A 590 17.27 -21.89 13.54
CA VAL A 590 16.32 -22.55 14.44
C VAL A 590 16.52 -24.07 14.33
N ASN A 591 16.98 -24.71 15.40
CA ASN A 591 17.35 -26.13 15.41
C ASN A 591 18.35 -26.53 14.30
N GLY A 592 19.31 -25.64 14.00
CA GLY A 592 20.33 -25.83 12.96
C GLY A 592 19.86 -25.65 11.53
N VAL A 593 18.66 -25.14 11.34
CA VAL A 593 18.01 -24.92 10.05
C VAL A 593 17.70 -23.44 9.86
N VAL A 594 17.82 -22.97 8.64
CA VAL A 594 17.43 -21.62 8.22
C VAL A 594 16.37 -21.74 7.12
N THR A 595 15.29 -20.97 7.25
CA THR A 595 14.30 -20.81 6.19
C THR A 595 14.41 -19.43 5.58
N LEU A 596 14.33 -19.36 4.26
CA LEU A 596 14.29 -18.12 3.48
C LEU A 596 13.04 -18.15 2.60
N SER A 597 12.18 -17.14 2.72
CA SER A 597 11.11 -16.86 1.77
C SER A 597 11.49 -15.59 1.01
N ILE A 598 11.76 -15.73 -0.28
CA ILE A 598 12.30 -14.68 -1.15
C ILE A 598 11.22 -14.28 -2.13
N PHE A 599 10.81 -13.03 -2.11
CA PHE A 599 9.89 -12.44 -3.05
C PHE A 599 10.67 -11.59 -4.04
N VAL A 600 10.54 -11.89 -5.31
CA VAL A 600 11.23 -11.21 -6.41
C VAL A 600 10.22 -10.55 -7.31
N ASP A 601 10.52 -9.31 -7.68
CA ASP A 601 9.79 -8.56 -8.70
C ASP A 601 10.82 -7.89 -9.63
N TYR A 602 10.38 -7.30 -10.71
CA TYR A 602 11.24 -6.70 -11.74
C TYR A 602 12.18 -5.61 -11.23
N SER A 603 11.88 -5.02 -10.07
CA SER A 603 12.66 -3.95 -9.44
C SER A 603 12.95 -4.16 -7.97
N SER A 604 12.67 -5.34 -7.41
CA SER A 604 12.84 -5.56 -5.97
C SER A 604 13.07 -7.01 -5.57
N VAL A 605 13.69 -7.16 -4.40
CA VAL A 605 13.83 -8.44 -3.67
C VAL A 605 13.49 -8.19 -2.21
N GLU A 606 12.52 -8.94 -1.67
CA GLU A 606 12.20 -8.96 -0.24
C GLU A 606 12.47 -10.36 0.33
N VAL A 607 13.20 -10.42 1.43
CA VAL A 607 13.61 -11.68 2.07
C VAL A 607 13.05 -11.75 3.48
N PHE A 608 12.38 -12.85 3.79
CA PHE A 608 11.88 -13.19 5.11
C PHE A 608 12.67 -14.38 5.64
N VAL A 609 13.34 -14.18 6.77
CA VAL A 609 14.28 -15.14 7.36
C VAL A 609 13.65 -15.78 8.60
N ASN A 610 13.71 -17.11 8.72
CA ASN A 610 13.20 -17.85 9.88
C ASN A 610 11.78 -17.43 10.29
N ASP A 611 10.84 -17.57 9.33
CA ASP A 611 9.43 -17.20 9.50
C ASP A 611 9.23 -15.72 9.91
N GLY A 612 10.09 -14.83 9.38
CA GLY A 612 9.98 -13.39 9.56
C GLY A 612 10.62 -12.83 10.83
N HIS A 613 11.49 -13.60 11.51
CA HIS A 613 12.29 -13.08 12.62
C HIS A 613 13.15 -11.90 12.16
N GLN A 614 13.61 -11.92 10.92
CA GLN A 614 14.25 -10.80 10.26
C GLN A 614 13.75 -10.66 8.82
N THR A 615 13.81 -9.46 8.31
CA THR A 615 13.45 -9.15 6.92
C THR A 615 14.47 -8.22 6.28
N LEU A 616 14.63 -8.35 4.96
CA LEU A 616 15.47 -7.43 4.17
C LEU A 616 14.69 -7.03 2.92
N SER A 617 14.39 -5.75 2.79
CA SER A 617 13.79 -5.16 1.60
C SER A 617 14.83 -4.41 0.79
N SER A 618 14.89 -4.69 -0.49
CA SER A 618 15.88 -4.09 -1.39
C SER A 618 15.31 -3.82 -2.77
N LEU A 619 15.44 -2.60 -3.26
CA LEU A 619 15.33 -2.33 -4.69
C LEU A 619 16.42 -3.11 -5.42
N ALA A 620 16.05 -3.80 -6.47
CA ALA A 620 16.98 -4.59 -7.26
C ALA A 620 16.49 -4.63 -8.71
N PHE A 621 17.22 -4.00 -9.61
CA PHE A 621 16.85 -3.87 -11.02
C PHE A 621 17.41 -5.05 -11.78
N LEU A 622 16.60 -6.10 -11.92
CA LEU A 622 16.99 -7.32 -12.63
C LEU A 622 16.81 -7.13 -14.14
N PRO A 623 17.84 -7.39 -14.97
CA PRO A 623 17.71 -7.28 -16.43
C PRO A 623 16.65 -8.24 -16.99
N ASP A 624 16.04 -7.87 -18.12
CA ASP A 624 15.18 -8.79 -18.87
C ASP A 624 15.97 -10.05 -19.29
N GLY A 625 15.37 -11.23 -19.14
CA GLY A 625 15.97 -12.51 -19.54
C GLY A 625 16.88 -13.13 -18.47
N THR A 626 16.83 -12.65 -17.23
CA THR A 626 17.49 -13.32 -16.10
C THR A 626 16.64 -14.49 -15.60
N ASP A 627 16.58 -15.53 -16.41
CA ASP A 627 15.68 -16.68 -16.19
C ASP A 627 16.33 -17.79 -15.36
N THR A 628 17.45 -17.50 -14.68
CA THR A 628 18.17 -18.53 -13.93
C THR A 628 18.25 -18.22 -12.45
N ILE A 629 17.96 -19.21 -11.64
CA ILE A 629 18.20 -19.21 -10.20
C ILE A 629 19.21 -20.31 -9.90
N SER A 630 20.28 -19.96 -9.21
CA SER A 630 21.26 -20.96 -8.78
C SER A 630 21.54 -20.85 -7.28
N ALA A 631 21.72 -22.00 -6.63
CA ALA A 631 22.13 -22.07 -5.23
C ALA A 631 23.50 -22.72 -5.12
N VAL A 632 24.45 -22.01 -4.54
CA VAL A 632 25.82 -22.47 -4.35
C VAL A 632 26.29 -22.21 -2.90
N THR A 633 27.42 -22.77 -2.50
CA THR A 633 28.08 -22.42 -1.24
C THR A 633 29.46 -21.83 -1.51
N THR A 634 29.89 -20.93 -0.64
CA THR A 634 31.29 -20.45 -0.59
C THR A 634 31.92 -20.98 0.70
N GLY A 635 32.69 -22.04 0.59
CA GLY A 635 33.25 -22.75 1.75
C GLY A 635 32.28 -23.79 2.31
N GLY A 636 32.81 -24.78 3.00
CA GLY A 636 32.06 -25.82 3.69
C GLY A 636 31.08 -26.64 2.82
N THR A 637 30.24 -27.39 3.49
CA THR A 637 29.18 -28.19 2.89
C THR A 637 27.83 -27.81 3.52
N LEU A 638 26.88 -27.45 2.69
CA LEU A 638 25.52 -27.13 3.09
C LEU A 638 24.55 -28.08 2.42
N THR A 639 23.45 -28.36 3.09
CA THR A 639 22.34 -29.11 2.53
C THR A 639 21.17 -28.17 2.26
N LEU A 640 20.75 -28.07 0.99
CA LEU A 640 19.43 -27.57 0.62
C LEU A 640 18.42 -28.68 0.89
N MET A 641 17.64 -28.53 1.95
CA MET A 641 16.67 -29.56 2.39
C MET A 641 15.41 -29.53 1.52
N SER A 642 14.98 -28.35 1.12
CA SER A 642 13.83 -28.15 0.24
C SER A 642 13.94 -26.85 -0.53
N SER A 643 13.36 -26.82 -1.72
CA SER A 643 13.10 -25.62 -2.49
C SER A 643 11.70 -25.66 -3.08
N ARG A 644 11.00 -24.54 -3.10
CA ARG A 644 9.69 -24.36 -3.71
C ARG A 644 9.66 -23.04 -4.45
N TYR A 645 9.12 -23.06 -5.65
CA TYR A 645 8.94 -21.91 -6.51
C TYR A 645 7.45 -21.73 -6.81
N SER A 646 6.97 -20.49 -6.79
CA SER A 646 5.65 -20.12 -7.26
C SER A 646 5.75 -18.81 -8.04
N ALA A 647 5.28 -18.80 -9.28
CA ALA A 647 5.11 -17.55 -10.02
C ALA A 647 4.06 -16.70 -9.30
N LEU A 648 4.23 -15.37 -9.30
CA LEU A 648 3.25 -14.43 -8.77
C LEU A 648 2.53 -13.72 -9.90
N ALA A 649 1.20 -13.62 -9.77
CA ALA A 649 0.36 -12.94 -10.73
C ALA A 649 0.64 -11.43 -10.72
N THR A 650 0.54 -10.80 -11.87
CA THR A 650 0.57 -9.35 -11.97
C THR A 650 -0.77 -8.76 -11.51
N THR A 651 -0.72 -7.67 -10.77
CA THR A 651 -1.91 -6.99 -10.20
C THR A 651 -2.27 -5.70 -10.94
N ARG A 652 -1.44 -5.29 -11.92
CA ARG A 652 -1.65 -4.09 -12.75
C ARG A 652 -1.28 -4.34 -14.22
#